data_3753d6b4edf6d60ee97eca97ef218de8
#
_entry.id   3753d6b4edf6d60ee97eca97ef218de8
#
_cell.length_a   1.000
_cell.length_b   1.000
_cell.length_c   1.000
_cell.angle_alpha   90.00
_cell.angle_beta   90.00
_cell.angle_gamma   90.00
#
_symmetry.space_group_name_H-M   'P 1'
#
loop_
_entity.id
_entity.type
_entity.pdbx_description
1 polymer ?
#
loop_
_entity_poly.entity_id
_entity_poly.type
_entity_poly.pdbx_seq_one_letter_code
_entity_poly.pdbx_strand_id
1 'polypeptide(L)'
;LAMSAIASQSTDDIGLVEQAMLDYFPEVLSLRIIPMGEMGTADFEGGSEGLRNHIEVDLVRRSGAGEVTIPEAYQFEGRWMTSLAELVTHPRIANRRAVIIASLDNERLSQRLLSLDPDAGKSELVQVYITSTNKEHRDTIAVAGSGDSQATPHNVSIPETNWLLTFTPSRAMLSELAVSPIPLLAILALCALAAIAAIFATVAMFNKTLDTEINKLISAADVKSPLELNIPGLVSVAKQLRRATLRTLRQASEVGVAGIPQPQVEVLPGQGTDLTNPMFQSGSILDEDSDDTAGLDLDLATGDTDLSPAAGEEGFPSHIFRAYDIRGNAAIELTDELVSRIGKAVGTLAGEMDEQTLIVGCDGRTSSPRIKATLIKSLMESGRDIIDIGQVPTPMLYFATRHLNCSSGIMVTGSHNPGDDNGMKIVLNQATIAAGGIQQLQELVIRNQFSTGSGRMIRENVVADYTDEILSDIAIAVPLKIVIDAGNGVTGNIAPRLFEELGCEVVPMYCDVDGTFPNHPPDTSDEDNLEDLIHVVLREEADFGVAFDGDGDRLAVVTSTGEIVRSDILLMIYAQDVVSRNPGADVVFDVKCSRNLTQLITRYGGRPVLWKTGHAFMKEKMAETGALLGGEFSGHMFFGERWYGFDDGIYAAARLAEILSTHGDSLDATIATFPETVNTPEILIPVPESQKFQLMDRIISTCDFSAGKINSIDGIRVDFTDGWGLVRASNTSAALAARVE
;
A
#
# COMPACT_ATOMS: atom_id res chain seq x y z
N LEU A 1 45.86 16.18 1.66
CA LEU A 1 47.06 15.78 2.43
C LEU A 1 47.40 14.30 2.19
N ALA A 2 46.53 13.36 2.55
CA ALA A 2 46.76 11.92 2.35
C ALA A 2 47.18 11.56 0.90
N MET A 3 46.56 12.17 -0.11
CA MET A 3 46.89 11.96 -1.51
C MET A 3 48.30 12.42 -1.87
N SER A 4 48.83 13.46 -1.22
CA SER A 4 50.20 13.93 -1.42
C SER A 4 51.24 12.94 -0.86
N ALA A 5 50.94 12.37 0.30
CA ALA A 5 51.78 11.35 0.92
C ALA A 5 51.81 10.03 0.11
N ILE A 6 50.65 9.59 -0.39
CA ILE A 6 50.54 8.40 -1.24
C ILE A 6 51.30 8.57 -2.57
N ALA A 7 51.41 9.80 -3.07
CA ALA A 7 52.15 10.10 -4.30
C ALA A 7 53.69 10.05 -4.11
N SER A 8 54.19 10.55 -2.98
CA SER A 8 55.63 10.69 -2.74
C SER A 8 56.31 9.38 -2.32
N GLN A 9 55.65 8.52 -1.57
CA GLN A 9 56.16 7.31 -0.93
C GLN A 9 57.42 7.55 -0.04
N SER A 10 57.72 8.79 0.33
CA SER A 10 58.78 9.11 1.25
C SER A 10 58.29 8.97 2.69
N THR A 11 59.02 8.25 3.54
CA THR A 11 58.70 8.09 4.95
C THR A 11 58.59 9.43 5.70
N ASP A 12 59.47 10.37 5.35
CA ASP A 12 59.43 11.71 5.96
C ASP A 12 58.20 12.51 5.55
N ASP A 13 57.76 12.43 4.28
CA ASP A 13 56.56 13.10 3.79
C ASP A 13 55.29 12.46 4.39
N ILE A 14 55.26 11.14 4.55
CA ILE A 14 54.15 10.42 5.18
C ILE A 14 54.02 10.88 6.64
N GLY A 15 55.09 10.90 7.43
CA GLY A 15 55.07 11.33 8.82
C GLY A 15 54.57 12.77 9.02
N LEU A 16 54.95 13.68 8.12
CA LEU A 16 54.46 15.07 8.15
C LEU A 16 52.93 15.14 7.88
N VAL A 17 52.45 14.32 6.97
CA VAL A 17 50.98 14.27 6.65
C VAL A 17 50.20 13.62 7.77
N GLU A 18 50.71 12.53 8.35
CA GLU A 18 50.10 11.90 9.52
C GLU A 18 49.94 12.90 10.67
N GLN A 19 51.01 13.67 10.98
CA GLN A 19 50.94 14.71 12.03
C GLN A 19 49.94 15.82 11.68
N ALA A 20 49.95 16.29 10.44
CA ALA A 20 48.99 17.32 10.01
C ALA A 20 47.53 16.84 10.04
N MET A 21 47.28 15.55 9.78
CA MET A 21 45.94 14.95 9.91
C MET A 21 45.53 14.78 11.37
N LEU A 22 46.44 14.38 12.25
CA LEU A 22 46.22 14.31 13.70
C LEU A 22 45.88 15.70 14.28
N ASP A 23 46.56 16.76 13.84
CA ASP A 23 46.28 18.11 14.27
C ASP A 23 44.87 18.59 13.84
N TYR A 24 44.40 18.07 12.71
CA TYR A 24 43.04 18.37 12.21
C TYR A 24 41.94 17.55 12.90
N PHE A 25 42.27 16.32 13.33
CA PHE A 25 41.32 15.43 14.03
C PHE A 25 41.78 15.16 15.48
N PRO A 26 41.57 16.10 16.40
CA PRO A 26 42.08 15.98 17.78
C PRO A 26 41.48 14.82 18.58
N GLU A 27 40.46 14.16 18.03
CA GLU A 27 39.81 12.99 18.65
C GLU A 27 40.56 11.68 18.35
N VAL A 28 41.38 11.65 17.30
CA VAL A 28 42.17 10.51 16.90
C VAL A 28 43.47 10.49 17.70
N LEU A 29 43.76 9.38 18.37
CA LEU A 29 45.00 9.22 19.17
C LEU A 29 46.23 8.91 18.29
N SER A 30 46.04 8.11 17.25
CA SER A 30 47.07 7.86 16.24
C SER A 30 46.44 7.64 14.86
N LEU A 31 47.17 8.11 13.86
CA LEU A 31 46.82 7.93 12.46
C LEU A 31 48.09 7.51 11.72
N ARG A 32 47.98 6.45 10.92
CA ARG A 32 49.11 5.91 10.13
C ARG A 32 48.67 5.72 8.69
N ILE A 33 49.55 6.03 7.75
CA ILE A 33 49.36 5.82 6.32
C ILE A 33 50.35 4.76 5.85
N ILE A 34 49.82 3.60 5.48
CA ILE A 34 50.64 2.43 5.11
C ILE A 34 50.57 2.23 3.61
N PRO A 35 51.65 2.54 2.85
CA PRO A 35 51.68 2.32 1.42
C PRO A 35 51.55 0.84 1.05
N MET A 36 50.80 0.53 0.00
CA MET A 36 50.60 -0.83 -0.50
C MET A 36 51.50 -1.06 -1.72
N GLY A 37 52.20 -2.21 -1.76
CA GLY A 37 53.01 -2.63 -2.90
C GLY A 37 52.20 -2.96 -4.15
N GLU A 38 52.86 -3.21 -5.30
CA GLU A 38 52.20 -3.44 -6.59
C GLU A 38 51.25 -4.66 -6.63
N MET A 39 51.41 -5.61 -5.70
CA MET A 39 50.56 -6.81 -5.58
C MET A 39 49.43 -6.71 -4.54
N GLY A 40 49.23 -5.56 -3.92
CA GLY A 40 48.15 -5.40 -2.94
C GLY A 40 48.34 -6.14 -1.62
N THR A 41 49.48 -6.78 -1.41
CA THR A 41 49.94 -7.29 -0.12
C THR A 41 50.70 -6.20 0.58
N ALA A 42 50.40 -5.97 1.86
CA ALA A 42 51.28 -5.14 2.68
C ALA A 42 52.68 -5.80 2.69
N ASP A 43 53.70 -5.12 2.21
CA ASP A 43 55.08 -5.57 2.36
C ASP A 43 55.47 -5.44 3.85
N PHE A 44 55.10 -6.46 4.63
CA PHE A 44 55.43 -6.57 6.06
C PHE A 44 56.90 -6.96 6.32
N GLU A 45 57.78 -7.04 5.28
CA GLU A 45 59.19 -7.28 5.46
C GLU A 45 59.93 -6.11 6.14
N GLY A 46 59.30 -4.96 6.32
CA GLY A 46 59.84 -3.78 7.00
C GLY A 46 59.40 -3.61 8.45
N GLY A 47 58.98 -4.66 9.13
CA GLY A 47 58.65 -4.60 10.56
C GLY A 47 57.33 -3.85 10.84
N SER A 48 56.58 -4.36 11.80
CA SER A 48 55.32 -3.74 12.35
C SER A 48 55.61 -2.42 13.10
N GLU A 49 56.58 -1.63 12.66
CA GLU A 49 56.88 -0.33 13.25
C GLU A 49 55.68 0.61 13.13
N GLY A 50 55.00 0.76 14.25
CA GLY A 50 53.87 1.70 14.40
C GLY A 50 52.47 1.09 14.50
N LEU A 51 52.26 -0.21 14.22
CA LEU A 51 51.04 -0.93 14.57
C LEU A 51 51.13 -1.51 15.98
N ARG A 52 50.07 -1.39 16.77
CA ARG A 52 50.10 -1.71 18.19
C ARG A 52 49.93 -3.18 18.50
N ASN A 53 49.18 -3.89 17.67
CA ASN A 53 48.86 -5.30 17.90
C ASN A 53 48.41 -6.02 16.61
N HIS A 54 48.13 -7.32 16.74
CA HIS A 54 47.72 -8.18 15.64
C HIS A 54 46.34 -7.77 15.02
N ILE A 55 45.45 -7.06 15.77
CA ILE A 55 44.16 -6.58 15.26
C ILE A 55 44.37 -5.45 14.26
N GLU A 56 45.24 -4.48 14.59
CA GLU A 56 45.60 -3.41 13.65
C GLU A 56 46.28 -3.99 12.39
N VAL A 57 47.13 -5.00 12.53
CA VAL A 57 47.75 -5.70 11.41
C VAL A 57 46.71 -6.40 10.54
N ASP A 58 45.73 -7.08 11.14
CA ASP A 58 44.63 -7.74 10.39
C ASP A 58 43.71 -6.76 9.68
N LEU A 59 43.36 -5.65 10.34
CA LEU A 59 42.56 -4.57 9.72
C LEU A 59 43.27 -4.00 8.48
N VAL A 60 44.56 -3.72 8.58
CA VAL A 60 45.37 -3.22 7.44
C VAL A 60 45.43 -4.25 6.32
N ARG A 61 45.61 -5.54 6.64
CA ARG A 61 45.65 -6.61 5.65
C ARG A 61 44.32 -6.77 4.90
N ARG A 62 43.21 -6.83 5.63
CA ARG A 62 41.84 -6.95 5.02
C ARG A 62 41.47 -5.73 4.18
N SER A 63 41.70 -4.55 4.73
CA SER A 63 41.48 -3.30 3.99
C SER A 63 42.34 -3.23 2.73
N GLY A 64 43.63 -3.60 2.81
CA GLY A 64 44.56 -3.65 1.68
C GLY A 64 44.15 -4.65 0.60
N ALA A 65 43.46 -5.73 0.96
CA ALA A 65 42.85 -6.68 0.03
C ALA A 65 41.57 -6.14 -0.62
N GLY A 66 41.06 -4.99 -0.18
CA GLY A 66 39.82 -4.36 -0.68
C GLY A 66 38.58 -4.80 0.07
N GLU A 67 38.70 -5.45 1.21
CA GLU A 67 37.57 -5.75 2.09
C GLU A 67 37.12 -4.47 2.84
N VAL A 68 35.85 -4.29 3.00
CA VAL A 68 35.30 -3.25 3.88
C VAL A 68 35.50 -3.69 5.31
N THR A 69 36.35 -2.95 6.08
CA THR A 69 36.58 -3.26 7.48
C THR A 69 35.67 -2.48 8.39
N ILE A 70 35.22 -3.14 9.45
CA ILE A 70 34.42 -2.50 10.51
C ILE A 70 35.35 -2.05 11.65
N PRO A 71 34.95 -1.04 12.47
CA PRO A 71 35.72 -0.65 13.65
C PRO A 71 35.89 -1.83 14.64
N GLU A 72 37.11 -2.09 15.08
CA GLU A 72 37.40 -3.15 16.05
C GLU A 72 37.98 -2.55 17.33
N ALA A 73 37.37 -2.90 18.47
CA ALA A 73 37.88 -2.51 19.78
C ALA A 73 38.75 -3.61 20.39
N TYR A 74 39.82 -3.19 21.07
CA TYR A 74 40.78 -4.07 21.72
C TYR A 74 41.42 -3.40 22.95
N GLN A 75 42.01 -4.21 23.84
CA GLN A 75 42.75 -3.67 24.96
C GLN A 75 44.25 -3.49 24.63
N PHE A 76 44.76 -2.29 24.91
CA PHE A 76 46.19 -1.97 24.79
C PHE A 76 46.62 -1.21 26.04
N GLU A 77 47.67 -1.69 26.71
CA GLU A 77 48.20 -1.12 27.96
C GLU A 77 47.10 -0.87 29.04
N GLY A 78 46.09 -1.73 29.12
CA GLY A 78 45.01 -1.64 30.09
C GLY A 78 43.89 -0.64 29.71
N ARG A 79 43.93 -0.07 28.54
CA ARG A 79 42.88 0.81 28.00
C ARG A 79 42.21 0.19 26.81
N TRP A 80 40.91 0.47 26.66
CA TRP A 80 40.16 0.12 25.44
C TRP A 80 40.45 1.12 24.34
N MET A 81 40.83 0.61 23.18
CA MET A 81 41.13 1.35 21.97
C MET A 81 40.26 0.84 20.85
N THR A 82 39.86 1.70 19.92
CA THR A 82 39.16 1.32 18.69
C THR A 82 39.97 1.74 17.49
N SER A 83 40.18 0.82 16.55
CA SER A 83 40.86 1.11 15.30
C SER A 83 39.94 0.84 14.10
N LEU A 84 40.05 1.68 13.08
CA LEU A 84 39.42 1.57 11.78
C LEU A 84 40.45 1.71 10.67
N ALA A 85 40.38 0.88 9.65
CA ALA A 85 41.28 0.94 8.49
C ALA A 85 40.50 1.10 7.19
N GLU A 86 40.97 1.94 6.29
CA GLU A 86 40.34 2.21 5.00
C GLU A 86 41.39 2.25 3.88
N LEU A 87 41.08 1.59 2.75
CA LEU A 87 41.91 1.60 1.55
C LEU A 87 41.65 2.87 0.73
N VAL A 88 42.68 3.64 0.51
CA VAL A 88 42.67 4.86 -0.29
C VAL A 88 43.50 4.68 -1.56
N THR A 89 42.93 5.02 -2.71
CA THR A 89 43.58 4.95 -4.01
C THR A 89 43.83 6.34 -4.57
N HIS A 90 45.01 6.54 -5.20
CA HIS A 90 45.31 7.83 -5.79
C HIS A 90 44.54 8.04 -7.11
N PRO A 91 43.72 9.10 -7.28
CA PRO A 91 42.79 9.24 -8.42
C PRO A 91 43.48 9.49 -9.77
N ARG A 92 44.76 9.89 -9.78
CA ARG A 92 45.53 10.26 -10.98
C ARG A 92 46.76 9.44 -11.25
N ILE A 93 47.21 8.62 -10.31
CA ILE A 93 48.41 7.78 -10.44
C ILE A 93 47.99 6.33 -10.31
N ALA A 94 48.06 5.59 -11.41
CA ALA A 94 47.69 4.17 -11.44
C ALA A 94 48.58 3.37 -10.45
N ASN A 95 47.98 2.39 -9.78
CA ASN A 95 48.60 1.47 -8.84
C ASN A 95 49.16 2.11 -7.55
N ARG A 96 48.89 3.37 -7.24
CA ARG A 96 49.23 4.00 -5.97
C ARG A 96 48.07 3.88 -4.99
N ARG A 97 48.26 3.00 -3.99
CA ARG A 97 47.28 2.71 -2.93
C ARG A 97 47.98 2.76 -1.57
N ALA A 98 47.22 3.12 -0.55
CA ALA A 98 47.63 3.02 0.84
C ALA A 98 46.43 2.69 1.72
N VAL A 99 46.68 2.05 2.86
CA VAL A 99 45.69 1.89 3.91
C VAL A 99 45.94 2.98 4.95
N ILE A 100 44.89 3.71 5.28
CA ILE A 100 44.87 4.66 6.40
C ILE A 100 44.24 3.95 7.58
N ILE A 101 45.01 3.81 8.70
CA ILE A 101 44.47 3.30 9.94
C ILE A 101 44.45 4.41 11.00
N ALA A 102 43.30 4.59 11.62
CA ALA A 102 43.09 5.55 12.71
C ALA A 102 42.67 4.83 13.98
N SER A 103 43.20 5.24 15.12
CA SER A 103 42.89 4.65 16.41
C SER A 103 42.42 5.73 17.41
N LEU A 104 41.33 5.43 18.11
CA LEU A 104 40.69 6.28 19.11
C LEU A 104 40.82 5.63 20.51
N ASP A 105 40.88 6.47 21.55
CA ASP A 105 40.78 6.03 22.94
C ASP A 105 39.29 5.96 23.34
N ASN A 106 38.82 4.78 23.77
CA ASN A 106 37.41 4.56 24.14
C ASN A 106 37.00 5.28 25.43
N GLU A 107 37.91 5.87 26.20
CA GLU A 107 37.54 6.72 27.32
C GLU A 107 36.67 7.91 26.91
N ARG A 108 36.88 8.43 25.68
CA ARG A 108 36.02 9.47 25.09
C ARG A 108 34.63 8.96 24.72
N LEU A 109 34.49 7.69 24.30
CA LEU A 109 33.20 7.06 24.09
C LEU A 109 32.44 6.94 25.43
N SER A 110 33.14 6.55 26.51
CA SER A 110 32.56 6.52 27.85
C SER A 110 32.09 7.90 28.28
N GLN A 111 32.85 8.95 28.01
CA GLN A 111 32.45 10.34 28.32
C GLN A 111 31.24 10.78 27.51
N ARG A 112 31.12 10.36 26.27
CA ARG A 112 29.91 10.60 25.45
C ARG A 112 28.69 9.86 26.01
N LEU A 113 28.83 8.61 26.45
CA LEU A 113 27.77 7.88 27.13
C LEU A 113 27.37 8.55 28.46
N LEU A 114 28.32 9.13 29.22
CA LEU A 114 28.08 9.89 30.42
C LEU A 114 27.30 11.21 30.17
N SER A 115 27.32 11.74 28.95
CA SER A 115 26.51 12.91 28.57
C SER A 115 25.02 12.58 28.38
N LEU A 116 24.65 11.31 28.31
CA LEU A 116 23.30 10.83 28.47
C LEU A 116 22.94 10.93 29.96
N ASP A 117 21.63 11.07 30.28
CA ASP A 117 21.20 11.20 31.67
C ASP A 117 21.62 9.97 32.50
N PRO A 118 22.60 10.06 33.41
CA PRO A 118 23.09 8.92 34.16
C PRO A 118 22.08 8.43 35.23
N ASP A 119 21.06 9.23 35.54
CA ASP A 119 20.00 8.87 36.48
C ASP A 119 18.89 8.06 35.79
N ALA A 120 18.80 8.15 34.45
CA ALA A 120 17.84 7.37 33.67
C ALA A 120 18.13 5.87 33.67
N GLY A 121 19.42 5.47 33.71
CA GLY A 121 19.80 4.07 33.70
C GLY A 121 21.28 3.81 33.43
N LYS A 122 21.60 2.55 33.14
CA LYS A 122 22.95 2.10 32.76
C LYS A 122 23.02 1.95 31.23
N SER A 123 23.94 2.66 30.61
CA SER A 123 24.28 2.50 29.19
C SER A 123 25.60 1.78 29.04
N GLU A 124 25.66 0.74 28.23
CA GLU A 124 26.85 -0.06 27.95
C GLU A 124 27.07 -0.17 26.44
N LEU A 125 28.24 0.10 25.98
CA LEU A 125 28.68 -0.22 24.60
C LEU A 125 29.40 -1.57 24.61
N VAL A 126 28.84 -2.52 23.85
CA VAL A 126 29.29 -3.92 23.89
C VAL A 126 29.72 -4.34 22.48
N GLN A 127 30.91 -4.86 22.31
CA GLN A 127 31.35 -5.50 21.07
C GLN A 127 31.01 -6.98 21.10
N VAL A 128 30.40 -7.44 19.99
CA VAL A 128 29.94 -8.84 19.83
C VAL A 128 30.74 -9.49 18.70
N TYR A 129 31.33 -10.65 18.96
CA TYR A 129 32.02 -11.42 17.95
C TYR A 129 31.84 -12.94 18.16
N ILE A 130 31.97 -13.69 17.08
CA ILE A 130 31.85 -15.14 17.10
C ILE A 130 33.27 -15.74 17.16
N THR A 131 33.50 -16.51 18.21
CA THR A 131 34.80 -17.20 18.38
C THR A 131 34.92 -18.37 17.39
N SER A 132 36.17 -18.86 17.19
CA SER A 132 36.45 -20.04 16.35
C SER A 132 35.71 -21.32 16.78
N THR A 133 35.10 -21.32 17.97
CA THR A 133 34.26 -22.40 18.50
C THR A 133 32.76 -22.16 18.26
N ASN A 134 32.42 -21.21 17.42
CA ASN A 134 31.04 -20.79 17.11
C ASN A 134 30.23 -20.36 18.35
N LYS A 135 30.89 -19.78 19.34
CA LYS A 135 30.23 -19.16 20.51
C LYS A 135 30.31 -17.67 20.40
N GLU A 136 29.17 -17.01 20.67
CA GLU A 136 29.09 -15.58 20.78
C GLU A 136 29.85 -15.12 22.03
N HIS A 137 30.72 -14.15 21.86
CA HIS A 137 31.46 -13.49 22.93
C HIS A 137 31.09 -12.00 22.94
N ARG A 138 31.01 -11.42 24.14
CA ARG A 138 30.63 -10.03 24.35
C ARG A 138 31.63 -9.35 25.26
N ASP A 139 32.26 -8.30 24.73
CA ASP A 139 33.16 -7.45 25.49
C ASP A 139 32.55 -6.07 25.69
N THR A 140 32.43 -5.64 26.93
CA THR A 140 31.96 -4.28 27.26
C THR A 140 33.14 -3.30 27.08
N ILE A 141 32.99 -2.39 26.11
CA ILE A 141 34.03 -1.42 25.73
C ILE A 141 33.87 -0.05 26.36
N ALA A 142 32.67 0.29 26.81
CA ALA A 142 32.36 1.51 27.55
C ALA A 142 31.09 1.33 28.41
N VAL A 143 31.04 1.99 29.57
CA VAL A 143 29.89 1.93 30.51
C VAL A 143 29.64 3.29 31.11
N ALA A 144 28.36 3.67 31.25
CA ALA A 144 27.92 4.86 31.96
C ALA A 144 26.60 4.62 32.72
N GLY A 145 26.44 5.27 33.89
CA GLY A 145 25.23 5.20 34.71
C GLY A 145 25.10 3.91 35.53
N SER A 146 23.91 3.74 36.15
CA SER A 146 23.56 2.56 36.96
C SER A 146 22.12 2.11 36.64
N GLY A 147 21.93 0.85 36.29
CA GLY A 147 20.61 0.25 35.98
C GLY A 147 20.06 -0.60 37.11
N ASP A 148 18.76 -0.90 37.09
CA ASP A 148 18.16 -1.87 37.98
C ASP A 148 18.51 -3.29 37.52
N SER A 149 19.08 -4.09 38.41
CA SER A 149 19.48 -5.47 38.09
C SER A 149 18.32 -6.40 37.73
N GLN A 150 17.09 -6.01 38.01
CA GLN A 150 15.87 -6.76 37.64
C GLN A 150 15.21 -6.25 36.35
N ALA A 151 15.65 -5.12 35.82
CA ALA A 151 15.13 -4.58 34.58
C ALA A 151 15.67 -5.35 33.36
N THR A 152 14.86 -5.53 32.35
CA THR A 152 15.26 -6.14 31.09
C THR A 152 16.11 -5.15 30.29
N PRO A 153 17.35 -5.48 29.91
CA PRO A 153 18.17 -4.60 29.10
C PRO A 153 17.61 -4.51 27.67
N HIS A 154 17.62 -3.33 27.10
CA HIS A 154 17.27 -3.06 25.71
C HIS A 154 18.54 -2.90 24.88
N ASN A 155 18.62 -3.63 23.76
CA ASN A 155 19.80 -3.65 22.90
C ASN A 155 19.49 -2.99 21.56
N VAL A 156 20.37 -2.10 21.11
CA VAL A 156 20.31 -1.46 19.80
C VAL A 156 21.65 -1.71 19.09
N SER A 157 21.60 -2.30 17.89
CA SER A 157 22.79 -2.50 17.06
C SER A 157 23.24 -1.18 16.46
N ILE A 158 24.55 -0.92 16.48
CA ILE A 158 25.13 0.25 15.81
C ILE A 158 25.42 -0.13 14.36
N PRO A 159 24.81 0.53 13.38
CA PRO A 159 25.04 0.22 11.96
C PRO A 159 26.53 0.23 11.58
N GLU A 160 26.90 -0.62 10.62
CA GLU A 160 28.25 -0.76 10.10
C GLU A 160 29.32 -1.13 11.17
N THR A 161 28.90 -1.69 12.30
CA THR A 161 29.79 -2.18 13.35
C THR A 161 29.29 -3.52 13.90
N ASN A 162 30.15 -4.19 14.70
CA ASN A 162 29.74 -5.34 15.50
C ASN A 162 29.40 -4.94 16.95
N TRP A 163 28.94 -3.72 17.16
CA TRP A 163 28.66 -3.15 18.48
C TRP A 163 27.17 -3.10 18.78
N LEU A 164 26.86 -3.29 20.06
CA LEU A 164 25.52 -3.13 20.63
C LEU A 164 25.56 -2.02 21.68
N LEU A 165 24.63 -1.07 21.60
CA LEU A 165 24.33 -0.18 22.70
C LEU A 165 23.26 -0.86 23.57
N THR A 166 23.60 -1.20 24.81
CA THR A 166 22.71 -1.83 25.77
C THR A 166 22.28 -0.80 26.81
N PHE A 167 21.00 -0.58 26.96
CA PHE A 167 20.42 0.32 27.96
C PHE A 167 19.62 -0.47 28.99
N THR A 168 19.94 -0.29 30.27
CA THR A 168 19.20 -0.89 31.39
C THR A 168 18.60 0.23 32.24
N PRO A 169 17.27 0.43 32.26
CA PRO A 169 16.66 1.54 32.97
C PRO A 169 16.90 1.47 34.47
N SER A 170 16.99 2.62 35.10
CA SER A 170 17.08 2.72 36.57
C SER A 170 15.72 2.46 37.21
N ARG A 171 15.76 2.11 38.51
CA ARG A 171 14.54 1.93 39.28
C ARG A 171 13.75 3.24 39.45
N ALA A 172 14.44 4.37 39.47
CA ALA A 172 13.82 5.70 39.54
C ALA A 172 13.00 5.96 38.26
N MET A 173 13.58 5.79 37.08
CA MET A 173 12.91 5.93 35.81
C MET A 173 11.71 4.98 35.66
N LEU A 174 11.85 3.71 36.06
CA LEU A 174 10.73 2.75 36.03
C LEU A 174 9.59 3.16 36.97
N SER A 175 9.89 3.78 38.13
CA SER A 175 8.87 4.24 39.08
C SER A 175 8.13 5.50 38.59
N GLU A 176 8.78 6.38 37.82
CA GLU A 176 8.17 7.56 37.23
C GLU A 176 7.26 7.19 36.04
N LEU A 177 7.66 6.17 35.23
CA LEU A 177 6.86 5.68 34.11
C LEU A 177 5.75 4.70 34.49
N ALA A 178 5.74 4.18 35.73
CA ALA A 178 4.73 3.24 36.23
C ALA A 178 3.38 3.95 36.44
N VAL A 179 2.56 3.97 35.42
CA VAL A 179 1.15 4.38 35.57
C VAL A 179 0.42 3.32 36.39
N SER A 180 -0.11 3.73 37.53
CA SER A 180 -0.93 2.83 38.38
C SER A 180 -2.11 2.31 37.53
N PRO A 181 -2.31 1.00 37.40
CA PRO A 181 -3.42 0.45 36.61
C PRO A 181 -4.78 0.64 37.29
N ILE A 182 -4.81 1.02 38.56
CA ILE A 182 -6.04 1.13 39.36
C ILE A 182 -7.02 2.18 38.81
N PRO A 183 -6.61 3.40 38.44
CA PRO A 183 -7.53 4.38 37.86
C PRO A 183 -8.09 3.92 36.50
N LEU A 184 -7.25 3.28 35.68
CA LEU A 184 -7.65 2.76 34.37
C LEU A 184 -8.69 1.64 34.49
N LEU A 185 -8.46 0.69 35.43
CA LEU A 185 -9.42 -0.39 35.71
C LEU A 185 -10.73 0.14 36.27
N ALA A 186 -10.68 1.18 37.11
CA ALA A 186 -11.87 1.82 37.65
C ALA A 186 -12.70 2.52 36.56
N ILE A 187 -12.05 3.22 35.65
CA ILE A 187 -12.71 3.84 34.47
C ILE A 187 -13.34 2.77 33.55
N LEU A 188 -12.62 1.71 33.24
CA LEU A 188 -13.15 0.61 32.43
C LEU A 188 -14.36 -0.05 33.08
N ALA A 189 -14.33 -0.29 34.40
CA ALA A 189 -15.47 -0.85 35.13
C ALA A 189 -16.69 0.09 35.12
N LEU A 190 -16.47 1.40 35.25
CA LEU A 190 -17.53 2.40 35.18
C LEU A 190 -18.16 2.47 33.77
N CYS A 191 -17.34 2.44 32.73
CA CYS A 191 -17.81 2.40 31.33
C CYS A 191 -18.62 1.13 31.06
N ALA A 192 -18.18 -0.01 31.54
CA ALA A 192 -18.91 -1.28 31.39
C ALA A 192 -20.27 -1.25 32.06
N LEU A 193 -20.35 -0.71 33.31
CA LEU A 193 -21.60 -0.54 34.01
C LEU A 193 -22.55 0.43 33.30
N ALA A 194 -22.03 1.54 32.78
CA ALA A 194 -22.82 2.49 32.00
C ALA A 194 -23.38 1.86 30.70
N ALA A 195 -22.58 1.07 30.00
CA ALA A 195 -23.01 0.35 28.79
C ALA A 195 -24.12 -0.66 29.12
N ILE A 196 -23.99 -1.45 30.19
CA ILE A 196 -25.02 -2.39 30.64
C ILE A 196 -26.32 -1.63 30.98
N ALA A 197 -26.23 -0.53 31.71
CA ALA A 197 -27.38 0.28 32.06
C ALA A 197 -28.08 0.86 30.82
N ALA A 198 -27.30 1.30 29.80
CA ALA A 198 -27.82 1.80 28.53
C ALA A 198 -28.55 0.71 27.74
N ILE A 199 -28.01 -0.52 27.69
CA ILE A 199 -28.65 -1.67 27.07
C ILE A 199 -29.98 -1.98 27.74
N PHE A 200 -30.00 -2.05 29.09
CA PHE A 200 -31.27 -2.31 29.82
C PHE A 200 -32.29 -1.20 29.61
N ALA A 201 -31.89 0.07 29.59
CA ALA A 201 -32.80 1.19 29.31
C ALA A 201 -33.36 1.10 27.86
N THR A 202 -32.52 0.76 26.87
CA THR A 202 -32.94 0.61 25.49
C THR A 202 -33.92 -0.55 25.31
N VAL A 203 -33.63 -1.70 25.91
CA VAL A 203 -34.54 -2.88 25.88
C VAL A 203 -35.88 -2.57 26.56
N ALA A 204 -35.86 -1.90 27.72
CA ALA A 204 -37.08 -1.50 28.41
C ALA A 204 -37.93 -0.52 27.61
N MET A 205 -37.27 0.45 26.94
CA MET A 205 -37.93 1.42 26.08
C MET A 205 -38.51 0.73 24.82
N PHE A 206 -37.76 -0.19 24.21
CA PHE A 206 -38.23 -0.98 23.08
C PHE A 206 -39.42 -1.85 23.43
N ASN A 207 -39.40 -2.57 24.56
CA ASN A 207 -40.52 -3.39 25.01
C ASN A 207 -41.76 -2.54 25.27
N LYS A 208 -41.61 -1.38 25.91
CA LYS A 208 -42.71 -0.44 26.13
C LYS A 208 -43.30 0.10 24.83
N THR A 209 -42.47 0.39 23.83
CA THR A 209 -42.90 0.83 22.50
C THR A 209 -43.63 -0.30 21.78
N LEU A 210 -43.09 -1.53 21.85
CA LEU A 210 -43.68 -2.71 21.22
C LEU A 210 -45.07 -3.03 21.81
N ASP A 211 -45.21 -2.99 23.15
CA ASP A 211 -46.50 -3.19 23.82
C ASP A 211 -47.55 -2.14 23.38
N THR A 212 -47.12 -0.88 23.26
CA THR A 212 -47.99 0.21 22.78
C THR A 212 -48.44 -0.02 21.36
N GLU A 213 -47.53 -0.44 20.47
CA GLU A 213 -47.83 -0.70 19.05
C GLU A 213 -48.68 -1.97 18.87
N ILE A 214 -48.48 -3.01 19.68
CA ILE A 214 -49.30 -4.22 19.70
C ILE A 214 -50.73 -3.87 20.13
N ASN A 215 -50.90 -3.06 21.17
CA ASN A 215 -52.22 -2.61 21.63
C ASN A 215 -52.94 -1.78 20.56
N LYS A 216 -52.22 -0.94 19.84
CA LYS A 216 -52.74 -0.21 18.66
C LYS A 216 -53.18 -1.19 17.55
N LEU A 217 -52.39 -2.24 17.34
CA LEU A 217 -52.65 -3.26 16.31
C LEU A 217 -53.91 -4.07 16.64
N ILE A 218 -54.10 -4.40 17.92
CA ILE A 218 -55.32 -5.07 18.41
C ILE A 218 -56.57 -4.14 18.25
N SER A 219 -56.41 -2.86 18.61
CA SER A 219 -57.51 -1.87 18.43
C SER A 219 -57.79 -1.53 16.95
N ALA A 220 -56.80 -1.71 16.06
CA ALA A 220 -56.95 -1.51 14.61
C ALA A 220 -57.73 -2.62 13.90
N ALA A 221 -58.13 -3.70 14.61
CA ALA A 221 -59.12 -4.67 14.12
C ALA A 221 -60.50 -4.05 13.92
N ASP A 222 -60.77 -2.91 14.58
CA ASP A 222 -61.97 -2.11 14.32
C ASP A 222 -61.77 -1.25 13.05
N VAL A 223 -62.55 -1.51 12.02
CA VAL A 223 -62.41 -1.00 10.65
C VAL A 223 -62.52 0.53 10.53
N LYS A 224 -62.96 1.22 11.56
CA LYS A 224 -63.21 2.68 11.57
C LYS A 224 -62.11 3.54 12.14
N SER A 225 -61.05 2.97 12.74
CA SER A 225 -59.98 3.75 13.38
C SER A 225 -58.82 4.05 12.41
N PRO A 226 -58.21 5.25 12.44
CA PRO A 226 -57.03 5.55 11.64
C PRO A 226 -55.86 4.67 12.09
N LEU A 227 -55.06 4.21 11.13
CA LEU A 227 -53.89 3.30 11.34
C LEU A 227 -52.62 4.12 11.49
N GLU A 228 -52.25 4.48 12.70
CA GLU A 228 -51.00 5.20 13.03
C GLU A 228 -50.09 4.29 13.82
N LEU A 229 -49.25 3.52 13.10
CA LEU A 229 -48.20 2.67 13.68
C LEU A 229 -46.81 3.22 13.34
N ASN A 230 -45.94 3.29 14.34
CA ASN A 230 -44.57 3.82 14.19
C ASN A 230 -43.53 2.76 13.78
N ILE A 231 -43.87 1.47 13.89
CA ILE A 231 -42.97 0.38 13.49
C ILE A 231 -43.34 -0.09 12.08
N PRO A 232 -42.51 0.13 11.04
CA PRO A 232 -42.85 -0.16 9.64
C PRO A 232 -43.25 -1.61 9.37
N GLY A 233 -42.61 -2.58 10.06
CA GLY A 233 -42.95 -4.00 9.93
C GLY A 233 -44.34 -4.37 10.38
N LEU A 234 -44.92 -3.65 11.34
CA LEU A 234 -46.30 -3.90 11.84
C LEU A 234 -47.37 -3.29 10.95
N VAL A 235 -47.02 -2.32 10.11
CA VAL A 235 -47.98 -1.67 9.16
C VAL A 235 -48.47 -2.67 8.11
N SER A 236 -47.60 -3.56 7.63
CA SER A 236 -47.98 -4.58 6.65
C SER A 236 -48.90 -5.64 7.24
N VAL A 237 -48.64 -6.07 8.47
CA VAL A 237 -49.44 -7.02 9.22
C VAL A 237 -50.84 -6.46 9.51
N ALA A 238 -50.90 -5.21 9.97
CA ALA A 238 -52.17 -4.51 10.22
C ALA A 238 -53.02 -4.35 8.95
N LYS A 239 -52.41 -4.06 7.80
CA LYS A 239 -53.11 -4.00 6.49
C LYS A 239 -53.65 -5.36 6.08
N GLN A 240 -52.92 -6.45 6.34
CA GLN A 240 -53.37 -7.83 6.06
C GLN A 240 -54.53 -8.24 6.98
N LEU A 241 -54.43 -7.99 8.28
CA LEU A 241 -55.51 -8.25 9.25
C LEU A 241 -56.80 -7.50 8.87
N ARG A 242 -56.69 -6.23 8.55
CA ARG A 242 -57.83 -5.41 8.14
C ARG A 242 -58.48 -5.90 6.84
N ARG A 243 -57.70 -6.39 5.88
CA ARG A 243 -58.20 -7.03 4.66
C ARG A 243 -58.93 -8.35 4.95
N ALA A 244 -58.39 -9.15 5.88
CA ALA A 244 -59.01 -10.41 6.31
C ALA A 244 -60.35 -10.16 6.99
N THR A 245 -60.40 -9.21 7.96
CA THR A 245 -61.63 -8.82 8.66
C THR A 245 -62.70 -8.27 7.70
N LEU A 246 -62.34 -7.45 6.72
CA LEU A 246 -63.24 -6.97 5.70
C LEU A 246 -63.77 -8.07 4.77
N ARG A 247 -62.99 -9.09 4.47
CA ARG A 247 -63.40 -10.27 3.70
C ARG A 247 -64.41 -11.09 4.49
N THR A 248 -64.16 -11.33 5.80
CA THR A 248 -65.07 -12.08 6.68
C THR A 248 -66.41 -11.34 6.88
N LEU A 249 -66.35 -10.01 7.06
CA LEU A 249 -67.55 -9.18 7.15
C LEU A 249 -68.36 -9.14 5.85
N ARG A 250 -67.73 -9.14 4.67
CA ARG A 250 -68.38 -9.25 3.38
C ARG A 250 -69.02 -10.63 3.18
N GLN A 251 -68.34 -11.71 3.54
CA GLN A 251 -68.89 -13.06 3.48
C GLN A 251 -70.08 -13.26 4.45
N ALA A 252 -70.00 -12.65 5.65
CA ALA A 252 -71.10 -12.68 6.63
C ALA A 252 -72.35 -11.84 6.15
N SER A 253 -72.16 -10.80 5.34
CA SER A 253 -73.26 -10.01 4.79
C SER A 253 -73.90 -10.66 3.57
N GLU A 254 -73.23 -11.61 2.88
CA GLU A 254 -73.79 -12.36 1.75
C GLU A 254 -74.57 -13.64 2.19
N VAL A 255 -74.38 -14.09 3.45
CA VAL A 255 -74.99 -15.32 3.99
C VAL A 255 -76.05 -14.99 5.03
N GLY A 256 -76.77 -13.93 4.94
CA GLY A 256 -78.01 -13.58 5.67
C GLY A 256 -78.34 -14.45 6.90
N VAL A 257 -77.56 -14.48 7.94
CA VAL A 257 -77.88 -15.17 9.20
C VAL A 257 -77.81 -14.18 10.36
N ALA A 258 -79.02 -13.88 10.87
CA ALA A 258 -79.14 -13.14 12.12
C ALA A 258 -78.75 -14.00 13.33
N GLY A 259 -77.96 -13.44 14.20
CA GLY A 259 -77.75 -13.92 15.58
C GLY A 259 -76.60 -14.92 15.79
N ILE A 260 -75.43 -14.38 16.17
CA ILE A 260 -74.43 -15.16 16.85
C ILE A 260 -74.15 -14.51 18.23
N PRO A 261 -74.21 -15.28 19.34
CA PRO A 261 -73.92 -14.76 20.68
C PRO A 261 -72.44 -14.47 20.86
N GLN A 262 -72.14 -13.45 21.62
CA GLN A 262 -70.75 -13.12 22.03
C GLN A 262 -70.15 -14.27 22.83
N PRO A 263 -68.93 -14.70 22.55
CA PRO A 263 -68.20 -15.61 23.43
C PRO A 263 -67.67 -14.83 24.68
N GLN A 264 -68.13 -15.22 25.85
CA GLN A 264 -67.52 -14.83 27.12
C GLN A 264 -66.15 -15.51 27.22
N VAL A 265 -65.12 -14.74 27.38
CA VAL A 265 -63.78 -15.25 27.70
C VAL A 265 -63.72 -15.48 29.19
N GLU A 266 -63.77 -16.76 29.58
CA GLU A 266 -63.47 -17.22 30.93
C GLU A 266 -61.95 -17.16 31.14
N VAL A 267 -61.50 -16.32 32.11
CA VAL A 267 -60.11 -16.20 32.50
C VAL A 267 -59.88 -17.31 33.53
N LEU A 268 -59.15 -18.35 33.18
CA LEU A 268 -58.58 -19.32 34.17
C LEU A 268 -57.23 -18.83 34.66
N PRO A 269 -56.94 -18.85 35.97
CA PRO A 269 -55.68 -18.44 36.55
C PRO A 269 -54.65 -19.55 36.52
N GLY A 270 -53.47 -19.25 36.06
CA GLY A 270 -52.21 -19.87 36.50
C GLY A 270 -51.81 -21.22 35.96
N GLN A 271 -50.99 -21.22 34.94
CA GLN A 271 -49.85 -22.16 34.87
C GLN A 271 -48.76 -21.51 33.96
N GLY A 272 -47.58 -21.34 34.57
CA GLY A 272 -46.38 -20.93 33.84
C GLY A 272 -45.96 -22.00 32.83
N THR A 273 -45.82 -21.62 31.63
CA THR A 273 -45.16 -22.45 30.61
C THR A 273 -43.80 -21.85 30.30
N ASP A 274 -42.78 -22.55 30.78
CA ASP A 274 -41.41 -22.47 30.33
C ASP A 274 -41.37 -22.67 28.81
N LEU A 275 -41.09 -21.63 28.07
CA LEU A 275 -40.73 -21.70 26.66
C LEU A 275 -39.20 -21.74 26.53
N THR A 276 -38.62 -22.88 26.81
CA THR A 276 -37.27 -23.24 26.35
C THR A 276 -37.33 -23.57 24.87
N ASN A 277 -36.87 -22.63 24.06
CA ASN A 277 -36.72 -22.83 22.63
C ASN A 277 -35.40 -23.58 22.34
N PRO A 278 -35.42 -24.74 21.65
CA PRO A 278 -34.24 -25.60 21.47
C PRO A 278 -33.40 -25.23 20.22
N MET A 279 -33.30 -23.93 19.85
CA MET A 279 -32.57 -23.53 18.64
C MET A 279 -31.31 -22.72 18.88
N PHE A 280 -30.79 -22.62 20.09
CA PHE A 280 -29.48 -22.03 20.35
C PHE A 280 -28.68 -22.90 21.32
N GLN A 281 -28.17 -24.03 20.83
CA GLN A 281 -27.02 -24.69 21.45
C GLN A 281 -25.82 -24.51 20.51
N SER A 282 -24.97 -23.54 20.85
CA SER A 282 -23.61 -23.46 20.36
C SER A 282 -22.81 -24.62 20.96
N GLY A 283 -22.57 -25.67 20.20
CA GLY A 283 -21.60 -26.68 20.53
C GLY A 283 -20.21 -26.21 20.16
N SER A 284 -19.37 -25.92 21.16
CA SER A 284 -17.93 -25.90 21.00
C SER A 284 -17.43 -27.28 20.66
N ILE A 285 -16.81 -27.47 19.50
CA ILE A 285 -16.03 -28.65 19.17
C ILE A 285 -14.56 -28.25 19.15
N LEU A 286 -13.89 -28.42 20.28
CA LEU A 286 -12.50 -28.78 20.37
C LEU A 286 -12.51 -30.22 20.81
N ASP A 287 -12.04 -31.15 19.97
CA ASP A 287 -11.07 -32.21 20.27
C ASP A 287 -11.05 -33.27 19.18
N GLU A 288 -9.81 -33.52 18.76
CA GLU A 288 -9.16 -34.80 18.42
C GLU A 288 -9.46 -35.53 17.10
N ASP A 289 -8.36 -35.60 16.36
CA ASP A 289 -7.80 -36.73 15.59
C ASP A 289 -8.73 -37.59 14.73
N SER A 290 -8.59 -37.47 13.44
CA SER A 290 -8.43 -38.63 12.57
C SER A 290 -7.76 -38.24 11.26
N ASP A 291 -6.59 -38.81 11.04
CA ASP A 291 -5.97 -39.05 9.74
C ASP A 291 -6.99 -39.62 8.75
N ASP A 292 -7.24 -38.89 7.67
CA ASP A 292 -7.61 -39.44 6.40
C ASP A 292 -7.15 -38.49 5.28
N THR A 293 -5.93 -38.75 4.84
CA THR A 293 -5.37 -38.24 3.60
C THR A 293 -6.05 -38.91 2.42
N ALA A 294 -7.11 -38.32 1.91
CA ALA A 294 -7.53 -38.57 0.55
C ALA A 294 -6.96 -37.46 -0.33
N GLY A 295 -5.83 -37.76 -0.93
CA GLY A 295 -5.20 -36.89 -1.94
C GLY A 295 -6.16 -36.74 -3.13
N LEU A 296 -6.52 -35.48 -3.39
CA LEU A 296 -6.92 -35.03 -4.72
C LEU A 296 -5.65 -34.60 -5.42
N ASP A 297 -5.01 -35.55 -6.10
CA ASP A 297 -4.02 -35.26 -7.15
C ASP A 297 -4.71 -34.43 -8.24
N LEU A 298 -4.54 -33.14 -8.20
CA LEU A 298 -4.69 -32.30 -9.38
C LEU A 298 -3.37 -32.44 -10.16
N ASP A 299 -3.37 -33.38 -11.11
CA ASP A 299 -2.39 -33.43 -12.19
C ASP A 299 -2.34 -32.04 -12.87
N LEU A 300 -1.43 -31.19 -12.39
CA LEU A 300 -0.89 -30.11 -13.20
C LEU A 300 -0.01 -30.78 -14.27
N ALA A 301 -0.64 -31.10 -15.39
CA ALA A 301 0.07 -31.42 -16.61
C ALA A 301 0.98 -30.23 -16.92
N THR A 302 2.26 -30.35 -16.58
CA THR A 302 3.34 -29.60 -17.17
C THR A 302 3.44 -30.07 -18.63
N GLY A 303 2.56 -29.51 -19.44
CA GLY A 303 2.72 -29.56 -20.88
C GLY A 303 3.84 -28.58 -21.23
N ASP A 304 5.04 -29.09 -21.43
CA ASP A 304 6.03 -28.47 -22.29
C ASP A 304 5.41 -28.32 -23.68
N THR A 305 4.67 -27.25 -23.88
CA THR A 305 4.42 -26.73 -25.21
C THR A 305 5.55 -25.77 -25.50
N ASP A 306 6.56 -26.26 -26.18
CA ASP A 306 7.44 -25.50 -27.04
C ASP A 306 6.56 -24.66 -28.00
N LEU A 307 6.07 -23.51 -27.51
CA LEU A 307 5.52 -22.46 -28.34
C LEU A 307 6.70 -21.62 -28.83
N SER A 308 7.38 -22.16 -29.86
CA SER A 308 8.05 -21.28 -30.79
C SER A 308 7.04 -20.22 -31.22
N PRO A 309 7.35 -18.92 -31.13
CA PRO A 309 6.44 -17.89 -31.60
C PRO A 309 6.13 -18.19 -33.07
N ALA A 310 4.84 -18.38 -33.36
CA ALA A 310 4.38 -18.40 -34.75
C ALA A 310 4.99 -17.17 -35.41
N ALA A 311 5.59 -17.33 -36.58
CA ALA A 311 6.22 -16.28 -37.35
C ALA A 311 5.24 -15.10 -37.48
N GLY A 312 5.38 -14.11 -36.56
CA GLY A 312 4.64 -12.87 -36.63
C GLY A 312 5.04 -12.11 -37.88
N GLU A 313 4.11 -11.38 -38.47
CA GLU A 313 4.42 -10.44 -39.54
C GLU A 313 5.64 -9.60 -39.10
N GLU A 314 6.68 -9.52 -39.95
CA GLU A 314 7.82 -8.65 -39.71
C GLU A 314 7.30 -7.23 -39.46
N GLY A 315 7.49 -6.69 -38.23
CA GLY A 315 7.06 -5.35 -37.83
C GLY A 315 5.82 -5.27 -36.92
N PHE A 316 5.21 -6.40 -36.48
CA PHE A 316 4.10 -6.33 -35.50
C PHE A 316 4.62 -5.94 -34.12
N PRO A 317 4.08 -4.87 -33.49
CA PRO A 317 4.57 -4.36 -32.21
C PRO A 317 4.03 -5.18 -31.02
N SER A 318 4.47 -6.42 -30.87
CA SER A 318 4.00 -7.33 -29.81
C SER A 318 4.21 -6.77 -28.38
N HIS A 319 5.20 -5.93 -28.18
CA HIS A 319 5.56 -5.35 -26.89
C HIS A 319 4.55 -4.34 -26.34
N ILE A 320 3.64 -3.83 -27.19
CA ILE A 320 2.57 -2.94 -26.71
C ILE A 320 1.50 -3.69 -25.91
N PHE A 321 1.35 -5.02 -26.12
CA PHE A 321 0.45 -5.88 -25.35
C PHE A 321 1.14 -6.27 -24.04
N ARG A 322 0.86 -5.52 -22.96
CA ARG A 322 1.50 -5.69 -21.66
C ARG A 322 0.73 -6.67 -20.77
N ALA A 323 1.07 -6.73 -19.49
CA ALA A 323 0.47 -7.70 -18.57
C ALA A 323 -1.05 -7.52 -18.40
N TYR A 324 -1.58 -6.29 -18.50
CA TYR A 324 -3.00 -5.98 -18.25
C TYR A 324 -3.54 -4.77 -19.03
N ASP A 325 -2.76 -4.22 -19.94
CA ASP A 325 -3.17 -3.12 -20.81
C ASP A 325 -2.42 -3.14 -22.14
N ILE A 326 -2.81 -2.25 -23.03
CA ILE A 326 -2.10 -1.98 -24.28
C ILE A 326 -1.49 -0.61 -24.13
N ARG A 327 -0.19 -0.44 -24.39
CA ARG A 327 0.50 0.84 -24.39
C ARG A 327 1.57 0.92 -25.45
N GLY A 328 1.62 2.04 -26.16
CA GLY A 328 2.64 2.31 -27.14
C GLY A 328 2.62 3.76 -27.61
N ASN A 329 3.60 4.11 -28.43
CA ASN A 329 3.66 5.43 -29.04
C ASN A 329 2.46 5.64 -29.97
N ALA A 330 1.71 6.72 -29.74
CA ALA A 330 0.44 6.98 -30.43
C ALA A 330 0.58 7.23 -31.91
N ALA A 331 1.72 7.77 -32.38
CA ALA A 331 1.93 8.13 -33.78
C ALA A 331 2.45 6.97 -34.64
N ILE A 332 3.35 6.15 -34.07
CA ILE A 332 4.08 5.14 -34.85
C ILE A 332 3.61 3.71 -34.56
N GLU A 333 3.11 3.42 -33.35
CA GLU A 333 2.67 2.07 -32.96
C GLU A 333 1.16 1.92 -32.95
N LEU A 334 0.42 2.88 -32.34
CA LEU A 334 -1.04 2.85 -32.29
C LEU A 334 -1.64 3.48 -33.57
N THR A 335 -1.27 2.93 -34.74
CA THR A 335 -1.82 3.36 -36.01
C THR A 335 -3.33 3.05 -36.11
N ASP A 336 -4.05 3.76 -36.96
CA ASP A 336 -5.50 3.54 -37.15
C ASP A 336 -5.80 2.09 -37.60
N GLU A 337 -4.90 1.49 -38.38
CA GLU A 337 -5.03 0.09 -38.80
C GLU A 337 -4.94 -0.85 -37.59
N LEU A 338 -3.90 -0.70 -36.75
CA LEU A 338 -3.72 -1.55 -35.56
C LEU A 338 -4.84 -1.33 -34.55
N VAL A 339 -5.22 -0.08 -34.27
CA VAL A 339 -6.35 0.26 -33.40
C VAL A 339 -7.65 -0.36 -33.90
N SER A 340 -7.87 -0.37 -35.23
CA SER A 340 -9.05 -1.03 -35.80
C SER A 340 -9.01 -2.55 -35.62
N ARG A 341 -7.85 -3.19 -35.78
CA ARG A 341 -7.68 -4.64 -35.52
C ARG A 341 -7.91 -4.95 -34.02
N ILE A 342 -7.37 -4.13 -33.11
CA ILE A 342 -7.60 -4.26 -31.68
C ILE A 342 -9.09 -4.13 -31.34
N GLY A 343 -9.78 -3.11 -31.85
CA GLY A 343 -11.20 -2.91 -31.60
C GLY A 343 -12.07 -4.08 -32.09
N LYS A 344 -11.79 -4.62 -33.28
CA LYS A 344 -12.47 -5.81 -33.80
C LYS A 344 -12.19 -7.06 -32.96
N ALA A 345 -10.97 -7.22 -32.48
CA ALA A 345 -10.60 -8.33 -31.60
C ALA A 345 -11.33 -8.22 -30.24
N VAL A 346 -11.34 -7.03 -29.61
CA VAL A 346 -12.11 -6.81 -28.36
C VAL A 346 -13.58 -7.05 -28.60
N GLY A 347 -14.15 -6.55 -29.69
CA GLY A 347 -15.56 -6.78 -30.02
C GLY A 347 -15.90 -8.25 -30.27
N THR A 348 -14.95 -9.04 -30.76
CA THR A 348 -15.08 -10.49 -30.93
C THR A 348 -15.09 -11.17 -29.56
N LEU A 349 -14.12 -10.87 -28.68
CA LEU A 349 -14.08 -11.41 -27.31
C LEU A 349 -15.32 -11.04 -26.50
N ALA A 350 -15.77 -9.79 -26.60
CA ALA A 350 -17.00 -9.35 -25.97
C ALA A 350 -18.21 -10.17 -26.45
N GLY A 351 -18.29 -10.46 -27.75
CA GLY A 351 -19.33 -11.31 -28.31
C GLY A 351 -19.27 -12.76 -27.83
N GLU A 352 -18.10 -13.32 -27.64
CA GLU A 352 -17.90 -14.66 -27.05
C GLU A 352 -18.37 -14.73 -25.59
N MET A 353 -18.37 -13.59 -24.88
CA MET A 353 -18.82 -13.45 -23.49
C MET A 353 -20.29 -12.97 -23.40
N ASP A 354 -21.05 -12.94 -24.50
CA ASP A 354 -22.41 -12.42 -24.58
C ASP A 354 -22.56 -10.91 -24.24
N GLU A 355 -21.46 -10.15 -24.27
CA GLU A 355 -21.43 -8.72 -24.02
C GLU A 355 -21.80 -7.95 -25.28
N GLN A 356 -23.06 -7.47 -25.37
CA GLN A 356 -23.56 -6.77 -26.56
C GLN A 356 -23.14 -5.29 -26.58
N THR A 357 -23.06 -4.64 -25.42
CA THR A 357 -22.80 -3.21 -25.30
C THR A 357 -21.48 -2.97 -24.59
N LEU A 358 -20.67 -2.02 -25.08
CA LEU A 358 -19.44 -1.58 -24.43
C LEU A 358 -19.47 -0.07 -24.21
N ILE A 359 -18.94 0.36 -23.08
CA ILE A 359 -18.73 1.77 -22.75
C ILE A 359 -17.33 2.17 -23.27
N VAL A 360 -17.21 3.34 -23.89
CA VAL A 360 -15.90 3.86 -24.34
C VAL A 360 -15.70 5.28 -23.83
N GLY A 361 -14.63 5.47 -23.06
CA GLY A 361 -14.13 6.77 -22.61
C GLY A 361 -12.72 7.06 -23.12
N CYS A 362 -12.25 8.28 -22.93
CA CYS A 362 -10.86 8.63 -23.21
C CYS A 362 -10.35 9.72 -22.26
N ASP A 363 -9.01 9.74 -22.08
CA ASP A 363 -8.29 10.80 -21.36
C ASP A 363 -8.09 12.09 -22.19
N GLY A 364 -7.29 13.04 -21.64
CA GLY A 364 -7.03 14.34 -22.21
C GLY A 364 -5.97 14.40 -23.32
N ARG A 365 -5.29 13.31 -23.63
CA ARG A 365 -4.18 13.28 -24.59
C ARG A 365 -4.59 13.70 -25.99
N THR A 366 -3.73 14.40 -26.69
CA THR A 366 -4.00 14.91 -28.06
C THR A 366 -4.34 13.80 -29.05
N SER A 367 -3.83 12.57 -28.83
CA SER A 367 -4.07 11.39 -29.67
C SER A 367 -5.36 10.63 -29.31
N SER A 368 -5.93 10.81 -28.11
CA SER A 368 -7.05 10.05 -27.62
C SER A 368 -8.34 10.19 -28.44
N PRO A 369 -8.72 11.37 -28.98
CA PRO A 369 -9.89 11.48 -29.84
C PRO A 369 -9.81 10.65 -31.13
N ARG A 370 -8.62 10.59 -31.77
CA ARG A 370 -8.38 9.80 -32.97
C ARG A 370 -8.49 8.30 -32.67
N ILE A 371 -7.80 7.85 -31.64
CA ILE A 371 -7.78 6.45 -31.24
C ILE A 371 -9.19 6.00 -30.84
N LYS A 372 -9.91 6.79 -30.01
CA LYS A 372 -11.29 6.52 -29.59
C LYS A 372 -12.24 6.40 -30.80
N ALA A 373 -12.15 7.33 -31.74
CA ALA A 373 -13.02 7.30 -32.92
C ALA A 373 -12.81 6.04 -33.77
N THR A 374 -11.55 5.65 -34.00
CA THR A 374 -11.20 4.43 -34.73
C THR A 374 -11.66 3.17 -33.98
N LEU A 375 -11.46 3.14 -32.66
CA LEU A 375 -11.88 2.05 -31.77
C LEU A 375 -13.42 1.86 -31.82
N ILE A 376 -14.19 2.92 -31.61
CA ILE A 376 -15.66 2.89 -31.65
C ILE A 376 -16.14 2.35 -32.98
N LYS A 377 -15.61 2.86 -34.10
CA LYS A 377 -15.98 2.39 -35.44
C LYS A 377 -15.75 0.91 -35.58
N SER A 378 -14.58 0.40 -35.17
CA SER A 378 -14.22 -1.01 -35.34
C SER A 378 -15.00 -1.95 -34.42
N LEU A 379 -15.36 -1.50 -33.19
CA LEU A 379 -16.27 -2.21 -32.29
C LEU A 379 -17.67 -2.34 -32.90
N MET A 380 -18.20 -1.26 -33.50
CA MET A 380 -19.50 -1.29 -34.20
C MET A 380 -19.45 -2.23 -35.43
N GLU A 381 -18.34 -2.24 -36.18
CA GLU A 381 -18.14 -3.16 -37.30
C GLU A 381 -18.06 -4.63 -36.86
N SER A 382 -17.71 -4.91 -35.59
CA SER A 382 -17.76 -6.26 -35.02
C SER A 382 -19.15 -6.64 -34.45
N GLY A 383 -20.11 -5.71 -34.52
CA GLY A 383 -21.49 -5.92 -34.10
C GLY A 383 -21.80 -5.49 -32.66
N ARG A 384 -20.91 -4.71 -32.00
CA ARG A 384 -21.14 -4.22 -30.62
C ARG A 384 -21.80 -2.85 -30.61
N ASP A 385 -22.76 -2.67 -29.72
CA ASP A 385 -23.35 -1.36 -29.41
C ASP A 385 -22.39 -0.58 -28.49
N ILE A 386 -22.32 0.74 -28.64
CA ILE A 386 -21.37 1.59 -27.93
C ILE A 386 -22.09 2.69 -27.14
N ILE A 387 -21.68 2.88 -25.90
CA ILE A 387 -21.99 4.07 -25.08
C ILE A 387 -20.71 4.90 -24.99
N ASP A 388 -20.66 6.03 -25.70
CA ASP A 388 -19.55 6.99 -25.62
C ASP A 388 -19.77 7.94 -24.44
N ILE A 389 -18.95 7.83 -23.39
CA ILE A 389 -19.00 8.69 -22.19
C ILE A 389 -18.10 9.92 -22.28
N GLY A 390 -17.47 10.16 -23.42
CA GLY A 390 -16.69 11.36 -23.67
C GLY A 390 -15.26 11.29 -23.16
N GLN A 391 -14.76 12.46 -22.74
CA GLN A 391 -13.44 12.65 -22.13
C GLN A 391 -13.63 12.69 -20.61
N VAL A 392 -13.11 11.67 -19.92
CA VAL A 392 -13.33 11.44 -18.50
C VAL A 392 -12.13 10.75 -17.87
N PRO A 393 -11.92 10.81 -16.54
CA PRO A 393 -10.98 9.97 -15.82
C PRO A 393 -11.32 8.47 -15.92
N THR A 394 -10.28 7.63 -15.82
CA THR A 394 -10.43 6.16 -15.84
C THR A 394 -11.41 5.62 -14.77
N PRO A 395 -11.41 6.10 -13.52
CA PRO A 395 -12.41 5.69 -12.52
C PRO A 395 -13.86 5.86 -12.99
N MET A 396 -14.14 6.89 -13.79
CA MET A 396 -15.49 7.11 -14.30
C MET A 396 -15.91 6.08 -15.34
N LEU A 397 -14.98 5.48 -16.08
CA LEU A 397 -15.30 4.32 -16.91
C LEU A 397 -15.74 3.14 -16.04
N TYR A 398 -14.98 2.85 -14.97
CA TYR A 398 -15.32 1.76 -14.04
C TYR A 398 -16.67 2.03 -13.34
N PHE A 399 -16.90 3.26 -12.90
CA PHE A 399 -18.20 3.69 -12.36
C PHE A 399 -19.33 3.46 -13.38
N ALA A 400 -19.14 3.91 -14.63
CA ALA A 400 -20.14 3.75 -15.68
C ALA A 400 -20.49 2.29 -15.96
N THR A 401 -19.51 1.36 -15.85
CA THR A 401 -19.80 -0.09 -16.01
C THR A 401 -20.70 -0.65 -14.91
N ARG A 402 -20.83 0.03 -13.79
CA ARG A 402 -21.75 -0.34 -12.69
C ARG A 402 -23.07 0.42 -12.81
N HIS A 403 -22.99 1.73 -13.07
CA HIS A 403 -24.12 2.64 -13.07
C HIS A 403 -25.06 2.42 -14.28
N LEU A 404 -24.51 2.23 -15.48
CA LEU A 404 -25.29 2.09 -16.73
C LEU A 404 -25.74 0.66 -17.04
N ASN A 405 -25.62 -0.29 -16.09
CA ASN A 405 -25.93 -1.71 -16.28
C ASN A 405 -25.22 -2.31 -17.52
N CYS A 406 -23.98 -1.91 -17.76
CA CYS A 406 -23.16 -2.37 -18.85
C CYS A 406 -21.81 -2.83 -18.29
N SER A 407 -21.56 -4.15 -18.26
CA SER A 407 -20.43 -4.76 -17.56
C SER A 407 -19.08 -4.63 -18.26
N SER A 408 -19.06 -4.03 -19.46
CA SER A 408 -17.86 -3.99 -20.31
C SER A 408 -17.57 -2.58 -20.82
N GLY A 409 -16.26 -2.24 -20.89
CA GLY A 409 -15.85 -0.92 -21.37
C GLY A 409 -14.36 -0.84 -21.71
N ILE A 410 -13.99 0.21 -22.42
CA ILE A 410 -12.61 0.49 -22.83
C ILE A 410 -12.27 1.94 -22.55
N MET A 411 -11.21 2.15 -21.79
CA MET A 411 -10.62 3.46 -21.58
C MET A 411 -9.43 3.66 -22.51
N VAL A 412 -9.48 4.69 -23.33
CA VAL A 412 -8.35 5.12 -24.17
C VAL A 412 -7.51 6.08 -23.35
N THR A 413 -6.35 5.63 -22.92
CA THR A 413 -5.46 6.39 -22.03
C THR A 413 -4.02 5.89 -22.08
N GLY A 414 -3.08 6.82 -21.90
CA GLY A 414 -1.67 6.51 -21.62
C GLY A 414 -1.34 6.59 -20.11
N SER A 415 -2.34 6.87 -19.22
CA SER A 415 -2.15 7.07 -17.77
C SER A 415 -0.99 8.05 -17.48
N HIS A 416 0.03 7.64 -16.74
CA HIS A 416 1.21 8.44 -16.38
C HIS A 416 2.30 8.52 -17.45
N ASN A 417 2.16 7.80 -18.59
CA ASN A 417 3.17 7.82 -19.64
C ASN A 417 3.31 9.22 -20.29
N PRO A 418 4.45 9.52 -20.96
CA PRO A 418 4.63 10.76 -21.71
C PRO A 418 3.49 11.08 -22.69
N GLY A 419 3.33 12.34 -23.08
CA GLY A 419 2.23 12.82 -23.93
C GLY A 419 2.10 12.13 -25.29
N ASP A 420 3.23 11.66 -25.86
CA ASP A 420 3.28 10.95 -27.13
C ASP A 420 2.81 9.49 -27.06
N ASP A 421 2.70 8.94 -25.88
CA ASP A 421 2.19 7.59 -25.64
C ASP A 421 0.67 7.60 -25.46
N ASN A 422 0.04 6.47 -25.77
CA ASN A 422 -1.37 6.21 -25.47
C ASN A 422 -1.59 4.71 -25.28
N GLY A 423 -2.83 4.30 -25.04
CA GLY A 423 -3.13 2.89 -24.82
C GLY A 423 -4.60 2.61 -24.58
N MET A 424 -4.88 1.43 -24.04
CA MET A 424 -6.24 0.99 -23.73
C MET A 424 -6.23 0.14 -22.47
N LYS A 425 -7.09 0.52 -21.50
CA LYS A 425 -7.48 -0.32 -20.36
C LYS A 425 -8.84 -0.94 -20.71
N ILE A 426 -8.93 -2.27 -20.66
CA ILE A 426 -10.09 -3.01 -21.16
C ILE A 426 -10.75 -3.76 -20.01
N VAL A 427 -12.05 -3.60 -19.88
CA VAL A 427 -12.90 -4.32 -18.92
C VAL A 427 -13.91 -5.13 -19.72
N LEU A 428 -13.99 -6.43 -19.49
CA LEU A 428 -15.05 -7.29 -20.03
C LEU A 428 -15.68 -8.06 -18.87
N ASN A 429 -17.02 -8.08 -18.85
CA ASN A 429 -17.81 -8.73 -17.80
C ASN A 429 -17.35 -8.32 -16.39
N GLN A 430 -17.18 -7.02 -16.14
CA GLN A 430 -16.72 -6.39 -14.90
C GLN A 430 -15.29 -6.75 -14.45
N ALA A 431 -14.53 -7.50 -15.25
CA ALA A 431 -13.15 -7.85 -14.98
C ALA A 431 -12.20 -7.10 -15.92
N THR A 432 -11.12 -6.53 -15.37
CA THR A 432 -10.04 -5.97 -16.19
C THR A 432 -9.32 -7.12 -16.88
N ILE A 433 -9.17 -7.05 -18.21
CA ILE A 433 -8.41 -8.06 -18.96
C ILE A 433 -6.95 -8.02 -18.50
N ALA A 434 -6.41 -9.19 -18.13
CA ALA A 434 -5.02 -9.34 -17.73
C ALA A 434 -4.46 -10.69 -18.22
N ALA A 435 -3.14 -10.81 -18.21
CA ALA A 435 -2.40 -12.04 -18.50
C ALA A 435 -2.93 -12.79 -19.73
N GLY A 436 -3.56 -13.95 -19.55
CA GLY A 436 -4.08 -14.79 -20.64
C GLY A 436 -5.10 -14.09 -21.54
N GLY A 437 -5.90 -13.16 -21.02
CA GLY A 437 -6.86 -12.38 -21.80
C GLY A 437 -6.17 -11.41 -22.77
N ILE A 438 -5.06 -10.77 -22.35
CA ILE A 438 -4.25 -9.92 -23.25
C ILE A 438 -3.57 -10.77 -24.32
N GLN A 439 -3.08 -11.98 -23.98
CA GLN A 439 -2.49 -12.90 -24.94
C GLN A 439 -3.52 -13.36 -25.98
N GLN A 440 -4.73 -13.74 -25.54
CA GLN A 440 -5.82 -14.10 -26.44
C GLN A 440 -6.20 -12.95 -27.37
N LEU A 441 -6.26 -11.72 -26.84
CA LEU A 441 -6.49 -10.52 -27.64
C LEU A 441 -5.40 -10.32 -28.70
N GLN A 442 -4.13 -10.44 -28.32
CA GLN A 442 -2.98 -10.36 -29.23
C GLN A 442 -3.05 -11.42 -30.34
N GLU A 443 -3.37 -12.66 -29.99
CA GLU A 443 -3.54 -13.74 -30.98
C GLU A 443 -4.63 -13.45 -32.00
N LEU A 444 -5.80 -12.94 -31.55
CA LEU A 444 -6.89 -12.54 -32.47
C LEU A 444 -6.45 -11.43 -33.40
N VAL A 445 -5.71 -10.43 -32.89
CA VAL A 445 -5.15 -9.33 -33.70
C VAL A 445 -4.17 -9.88 -34.76
N ILE A 446 -3.27 -10.79 -34.38
CA ILE A 446 -2.30 -11.40 -35.31
C ILE A 446 -3.00 -12.25 -36.36
N ARG A 447 -3.95 -13.10 -35.96
CA ARG A 447 -4.69 -13.99 -36.86
C ARG A 447 -5.66 -13.23 -37.77
N ASN A 448 -5.97 -11.98 -37.48
CA ASN A 448 -6.91 -11.14 -38.22
C ASN A 448 -8.28 -11.81 -38.41
N GLN A 449 -8.75 -12.53 -37.39
CA GLN A 449 -10.02 -13.24 -37.38
C GLN A 449 -10.99 -12.56 -36.43
N PHE A 450 -12.02 -11.91 -36.97
CA PHE A 450 -12.92 -11.09 -36.19
C PHE A 450 -14.38 -11.41 -36.54
N SER A 451 -15.25 -11.24 -35.54
CA SER A 451 -16.69 -11.16 -35.76
C SER A 451 -17.01 -9.95 -36.64
N THR A 452 -18.09 -10.05 -37.39
CA THR A 452 -18.61 -8.98 -38.24
C THR A 452 -20.05 -8.71 -37.91
N GLY A 453 -20.45 -7.42 -37.87
CA GLY A 453 -21.81 -7.03 -37.55
C GLY A 453 -22.05 -5.55 -37.78
N SER A 454 -23.09 -5.03 -37.16
CA SER A 454 -23.44 -3.62 -37.21
C SER A 454 -23.99 -3.20 -35.85
N GLY A 455 -23.24 -2.41 -35.12
CA GLY A 455 -23.66 -1.81 -33.86
C GLY A 455 -24.14 -0.38 -34.04
N ARG A 456 -24.69 0.18 -32.99
CA ARG A 456 -25.07 1.60 -32.87
C ARG A 456 -24.31 2.27 -31.76
N MET A 457 -24.20 3.60 -31.81
CA MET A 457 -23.57 4.40 -30.76
C MET A 457 -24.57 5.38 -30.17
N ILE A 458 -24.57 5.51 -28.86
CA ILE A 458 -25.22 6.60 -28.13
C ILE A 458 -24.17 7.34 -27.32
N ARG A 459 -24.47 8.54 -26.83
CA ARG A 459 -23.64 9.32 -25.93
C ARG A 459 -24.36 9.49 -24.62
N GLU A 460 -23.61 9.28 -23.52
CA GLU A 460 -24.08 9.48 -22.16
C GLU A 460 -23.08 10.33 -21.39
N ASN A 461 -23.59 11.14 -20.48
CA ASN A 461 -22.75 11.95 -19.58
C ASN A 461 -22.89 11.42 -18.16
N VAL A 462 -21.86 10.81 -17.63
CA VAL A 462 -21.85 10.19 -16.29
C VAL A 462 -21.18 11.07 -15.23
N VAL A 463 -20.74 12.31 -15.60
CA VAL A 463 -20.01 13.19 -14.68
C VAL A 463 -20.87 13.58 -13.48
N ALA A 464 -22.13 13.98 -13.72
CA ALA A 464 -23.02 14.38 -12.64
C ALA A 464 -23.34 13.19 -11.71
N ASP A 465 -23.66 12.03 -12.27
CA ASP A 465 -23.99 10.83 -11.48
C ASP A 465 -22.79 10.37 -10.61
N TYR A 466 -21.59 10.40 -11.16
CA TYR A 466 -20.36 10.08 -10.41
C TYR A 466 -20.10 11.09 -9.30
N THR A 467 -20.25 12.39 -9.58
CA THR A 467 -20.07 13.45 -8.59
C THR A 467 -21.12 13.36 -7.48
N ASP A 468 -22.40 13.17 -7.83
CA ASP A 468 -23.50 13.04 -6.88
C ASP A 468 -23.31 11.81 -5.98
N GLU A 469 -22.81 10.69 -6.51
CA GLU A 469 -22.51 9.49 -5.73
C GLU A 469 -21.43 9.77 -4.66
N ILE A 470 -20.33 10.44 -5.02
CA ILE A 470 -19.28 10.85 -4.06
C ILE A 470 -19.84 11.84 -3.03
N LEU A 471 -20.59 12.86 -3.46
CA LEU A 471 -21.18 13.84 -2.57
C LEU A 471 -22.18 13.22 -1.59
N SER A 472 -22.87 12.14 -2.00
CA SER A 472 -23.80 11.42 -1.12
C SER A 472 -23.10 10.55 -0.08
N ASP A 473 -21.85 10.15 -0.35
CA ASP A 473 -21.07 9.24 0.48
C ASP A 473 -20.11 9.97 1.45
N ILE A 474 -19.46 11.03 0.99
CA ILE A 474 -18.40 11.74 1.71
C ILE A 474 -18.97 12.91 2.52
N ALA A 475 -18.56 13.01 3.78
CA ALA A 475 -18.97 14.10 4.67
C ALA A 475 -17.75 14.81 5.27
N ILE A 476 -17.54 16.07 4.91
CA ILE A 476 -16.49 16.92 5.47
C ILE A 476 -17.00 17.61 6.74
N ALA A 477 -16.42 17.26 7.88
CA ALA A 477 -16.85 17.77 9.18
C ALA A 477 -16.36 19.20 9.45
N VAL A 478 -15.16 19.53 8.98
CA VAL A 478 -14.54 20.87 9.08
C VAL A 478 -13.96 21.21 7.73
N PRO A 479 -14.20 22.45 7.20
CA PRO A 479 -13.59 22.88 5.96
C PRO A 479 -12.07 22.72 5.98
N LEU A 480 -11.51 22.18 4.90
CA LEU A 480 -10.07 22.01 4.68
C LEU A 480 -9.66 22.86 3.47
N LYS A 481 -8.46 23.41 3.50
CA LYS A 481 -7.83 24.08 2.37
C LYS A 481 -6.94 23.10 1.64
N ILE A 482 -7.23 22.81 0.37
CA ILE A 482 -6.59 21.76 -0.41
C ILE A 482 -6.04 22.32 -1.70
N VAL A 483 -4.77 22.03 -2.02
CA VAL A 483 -4.21 22.27 -3.34
C VAL A 483 -4.46 21.04 -4.20
N ILE A 484 -5.04 21.23 -5.39
CA ILE A 484 -5.33 20.15 -6.33
C ILE A 484 -4.52 20.35 -7.60
N ASP A 485 -3.56 19.49 -7.83
CA ASP A 485 -2.76 19.41 -9.04
C ASP A 485 -3.31 18.31 -9.96
N ALA A 486 -3.85 18.72 -11.11
CA ALA A 486 -4.33 17.77 -12.10
C ALA A 486 -3.28 17.42 -13.17
N GLY A 487 -2.08 17.98 -13.12
CA GLY A 487 -1.01 17.76 -14.10
C GLY A 487 -1.48 17.94 -15.56
N ASN A 488 -2.41 18.88 -15.82
CA ASN A 488 -3.11 19.03 -17.10
C ASN A 488 -3.91 17.79 -17.57
N GLY A 489 -4.15 16.84 -16.68
CA GLY A 489 -4.97 15.65 -16.92
C GLY A 489 -6.47 15.90 -16.81
N VAL A 490 -7.28 14.88 -17.12
CA VAL A 490 -8.74 14.97 -17.18
C VAL A 490 -9.42 15.19 -15.83
N THR A 491 -8.74 14.94 -14.72
CA THR A 491 -9.23 15.21 -13.37
C THR A 491 -9.46 16.69 -13.10
N GLY A 492 -8.75 17.57 -13.82
CA GLY A 492 -8.86 19.02 -13.70
C GLY A 492 -10.26 19.56 -13.95
N ASN A 493 -11.05 18.91 -14.80
CA ASN A 493 -12.43 19.30 -15.09
C ASN A 493 -13.43 18.91 -13.98
N ILE A 494 -13.03 18.07 -13.02
CA ILE A 494 -13.95 17.41 -12.09
C ILE A 494 -13.54 17.64 -10.63
N ALA A 495 -12.29 17.33 -10.28
CA ALA A 495 -11.81 17.32 -8.91
C ALA A 495 -11.94 18.67 -8.19
N PRO A 496 -11.54 19.82 -8.77
CA PRO A 496 -11.65 21.10 -8.07
C PRO A 496 -13.10 21.40 -7.66
N ARG A 497 -14.04 21.26 -8.60
CA ARG A 497 -15.44 21.52 -8.34
C ARG A 497 -16.06 20.54 -7.33
N LEU A 498 -15.73 19.25 -7.42
CA LEU A 498 -16.19 18.25 -6.48
C LEU A 498 -15.77 18.61 -5.03
N PHE A 499 -14.50 18.99 -4.83
CA PHE A 499 -14.01 19.34 -3.50
C PHE A 499 -14.60 20.68 -3.00
N GLU A 500 -14.88 21.64 -3.87
CA GLU A 500 -15.63 22.84 -3.50
C GLU A 500 -17.07 22.49 -3.06
N GLU A 501 -17.75 21.60 -3.78
CA GLU A 501 -19.10 21.13 -3.42
C GLU A 501 -19.10 20.29 -2.14
N LEU A 502 -18.01 19.58 -1.81
CA LEU A 502 -17.80 18.95 -0.50
C LEU A 502 -17.56 19.95 0.64
N GLY A 503 -17.35 21.24 0.34
CA GLY A 503 -17.16 22.30 1.33
C GLY A 503 -15.70 22.61 1.65
N CYS A 504 -14.75 22.20 0.82
CA CYS A 504 -13.33 22.53 0.95
C CYS A 504 -13.01 23.88 0.29
N GLU A 505 -11.98 24.58 0.77
CA GLU A 505 -11.33 25.69 0.07
C GLU A 505 -10.30 25.08 -0.90
N VAL A 506 -10.52 25.24 -2.22
CA VAL A 506 -9.70 24.63 -3.25
C VAL A 506 -8.77 25.63 -3.90
N VAL A 507 -7.49 25.27 -4.00
CA VAL A 507 -6.49 25.97 -4.81
C VAL A 507 -6.19 25.09 -6.03
N PRO A 508 -6.78 25.36 -7.21
CA PRO A 508 -6.56 24.56 -8.40
C PRO A 508 -5.21 24.88 -9.04
N MET A 509 -4.47 23.82 -9.43
CA MET A 509 -3.19 23.89 -10.10
C MET A 509 -3.19 22.98 -11.32
N TYR A 510 -2.78 23.49 -12.48
CA TYR A 510 -2.71 22.76 -13.75
C TYR A 510 -3.99 21.99 -14.11
N CYS A 511 -5.15 22.60 -13.82
CA CYS A 511 -6.47 21.97 -14.01
C CYS A 511 -7.05 22.15 -15.42
N ASP A 512 -6.44 22.98 -16.27
CA ASP A 512 -6.81 23.07 -17.68
C ASP A 512 -6.30 21.82 -18.42
N VAL A 513 -7.21 21.05 -19.01
CA VAL A 513 -6.83 19.80 -19.70
C VAL A 513 -6.03 20.10 -20.96
N ASP A 514 -4.76 19.68 -20.97
CA ASP A 514 -3.85 19.81 -22.11
C ASP A 514 -3.03 18.54 -22.28
N GLY A 515 -3.34 17.77 -23.30
CA GLY A 515 -2.68 16.48 -23.57
C GLY A 515 -1.21 16.58 -24.01
N THR A 516 -0.62 17.77 -24.05
CA THR A 516 0.81 17.97 -24.22
C THR A 516 1.57 18.03 -22.90
N PHE A 517 0.83 18.11 -21.75
CA PHE A 517 1.39 18.19 -20.40
C PHE A 517 2.49 19.24 -20.25
N PRO A 518 2.18 20.54 -20.48
CA PRO A 518 3.20 21.58 -20.63
C PRO A 518 3.92 21.95 -19.33
N ASN A 519 3.38 21.62 -18.16
CA ASN A 519 3.94 22.01 -16.87
C ASN A 519 4.88 20.94 -16.31
N HIS A 520 4.42 19.72 -16.19
CA HIS A 520 5.20 18.54 -15.80
C HIS A 520 4.58 17.26 -16.40
N PRO A 521 5.34 16.16 -16.53
CA PRO A 521 4.79 14.86 -16.89
C PRO A 521 3.66 14.43 -15.93
N PRO A 522 2.62 13.75 -16.42
CA PRO A 522 1.48 13.38 -15.58
C PRO A 522 1.76 12.11 -14.73
N ASP A 523 2.95 12.02 -14.15
CA ASP A 523 3.42 10.89 -13.35
C ASP A 523 3.61 11.31 -11.89
N THR A 524 2.70 10.87 -11.03
CA THR A 524 2.71 11.14 -9.59
C THR A 524 3.73 10.32 -8.80
N SER A 525 4.40 9.36 -9.43
CA SER A 525 5.44 8.54 -8.80
C SER A 525 6.83 9.17 -8.85
N ASP A 526 7.02 10.19 -9.67
CA ASP A 526 8.24 10.97 -9.78
C ASP A 526 8.12 12.22 -8.88
N GLU A 527 8.97 12.28 -7.85
CA GLU A 527 8.96 13.35 -6.85
C GLU A 527 9.26 14.73 -7.47
N ASP A 528 10.05 14.79 -8.55
CA ASP A 528 10.36 16.04 -9.26
C ASP A 528 9.08 16.69 -9.84
N ASN A 529 8.07 15.90 -10.20
CA ASN A 529 6.78 16.40 -10.70
C ASN A 529 5.90 17.00 -9.59
N LEU A 530 6.24 16.80 -8.32
CA LEU A 530 5.50 17.31 -7.17
C LEU A 530 6.10 18.61 -6.58
N GLU A 531 7.25 19.10 -7.10
CA GLU A 531 7.91 20.30 -6.57
C GLU A 531 7.00 21.53 -6.58
N ASP A 532 6.29 21.78 -7.67
CA ASP A 532 5.38 22.91 -7.77
C ASP A 532 4.20 22.77 -6.79
N LEU A 533 3.66 21.56 -6.61
CA LEU A 533 2.61 21.28 -5.63
C LEU A 533 3.10 21.60 -4.20
N ILE A 534 4.32 21.16 -3.84
CA ILE A 534 4.94 21.46 -2.54
C ILE A 534 5.03 22.97 -2.34
N HIS A 535 5.54 23.70 -3.33
CA HIS A 535 5.68 25.14 -3.25
C HIS A 535 4.33 25.86 -3.06
N VAL A 536 3.28 25.39 -3.76
CA VAL A 536 1.95 26.00 -3.65
C VAL A 536 1.30 25.66 -2.30
N VAL A 537 1.42 24.44 -1.79
CA VAL A 537 0.91 24.04 -0.47
C VAL A 537 1.51 24.94 0.62
N LEU A 538 2.83 25.11 0.61
CA LEU A 538 3.53 25.94 1.59
C LEU A 538 3.17 27.43 1.47
N ARG A 539 3.06 27.96 0.25
CA ARG A 539 2.72 29.36 0.00
C ARG A 539 1.29 29.70 0.43
N GLU A 540 0.37 28.79 0.15
CA GLU A 540 -1.07 28.98 0.42
C GLU A 540 -1.44 28.57 1.86
N GLU A 541 -0.51 28.04 2.64
CA GLU A 541 -0.75 27.48 3.97
C GLU A 541 -1.90 26.46 3.94
N ALA A 542 -1.89 25.57 2.92
CA ALA A 542 -2.93 24.57 2.75
C ALA A 542 -2.79 23.42 3.76
N ASP A 543 -3.89 22.76 4.12
CA ASP A 543 -3.88 21.60 5.02
C ASP A 543 -3.14 20.43 4.39
N PHE A 544 -3.28 20.25 3.07
CA PHE A 544 -2.51 19.29 2.27
C PHE A 544 -2.67 19.60 0.78
N GLY A 545 -1.84 18.94 -0.04
CA GLY A 545 -1.93 18.94 -1.49
C GLY A 545 -2.18 17.55 -2.04
N VAL A 546 -2.89 17.45 -3.17
CA VAL A 546 -3.07 16.21 -3.92
C VAL A 546 -2.68 16.42 -5.38
N ALA A 547 -1.96 15.45 -5.95
CA ALA A 547 -1.69 15.36 -7.38
C ALA A 547 -2.31 14.09 -7.95
N PHE A 548 -2.86 14.19 -9.17
CA PHE A 548 -3.42 13.07 -9.92
C PHE A 548 -2.59 12.78 -11.16
N ASP A 549 -2.53 11.51 -11.55
CA ASP A 549 -1.93 11.16 -12.83
C ASP A 549 -2.86 11.50 -14.02
N GLY A 550 -2.38 11.31 -15.24
CA GLY A 550 -3.06 11.82 -16.44
C GLY A 550 -4.48 11.33 -16.66
N ASP A 551 -4.87 10.18 -16.10
CA ASP A 551 -6.22 9.63 -16.18
C ASP A 551 -6.88 9.43 -14.80
N GLY A 552 -6.24 9.85 -13.71
CA GLY A 552 -6.85 10.03 -12.40
C GLY A 552 -7.11 8.75 -11.61
N ASP A 553 -6.46 7.65 -11.95
CA ASP A 553 -6.58 6.42 -11.17
C ASP A 553 -5.50 6.29 -10.08
N ARG A 554 -4.56 7.26 -10.02
CA ARG A 554 -3.56 7.40 -8.96
C ARG A 554 -3.61 8.76 -8.30
N LEU A 555 -3.15 8.79 -7.05
CA LEU A 555 -2.90 10.04 -6.36
C LEU A 555 -1.54 10.03 -5.66
N ALA A 556 -0.92 11.21 -5.56
CA ALA A 556 0.12 11.53 -4.59
C ALA A 556 -0.39 12.60 -3.64
N VAL A 557 0.15 12.62 -2.43
CA VAL A 557 -0.28 13.56 -1.37
C VAL A 557 0.94 14.25 -0.79
N VAL A 558 0.81 15.55 -0.53
CA VAL A 558 1.82 16.40 0.11
C VAL A 558 1.23 16.98 1.40
N THR A 559 1.96 16.90 2.52
CA THR A 559 1.54 17.44 3.82
C THR A 559 1.61 18.96 3.86
N SER A 560 1.03 19.56 4.90
CA SER A 560 1.11 21.01 5.16
C SER A 560 2.54 21.54 5.34
N THR A 561 3.49 20.68 5.67
CA THR A 561 4.91 21.00 5.80
C THR A 561 5.72 20.77 4.53
N GLY A 562 5.07 20.31 3.44
CA GLY A 562 5.69 20.05 2.15
C GLY A 562 6.34 18.66 2.03
N GLU A 563 6.05 17.74 2.93
CA GLU A 563 6.53 16.36 2.85
C GLU A 563 5.65 15.51 1.92
N ILE A 564 6.27 14.75 1.03
CA ILE A 564 5.55 13.80 0.15
C ILE A 564 5.16 12.58 0.98
N VAL A 565 3.87 12.25 0.98
CA VAL A 565 3.34 11.07 1.68
C VAL A 565 3.48 9.85 0.79
N ARG A 566 4.32 8.90 1.19
CA ARG A 566 4.41 7.63 0.47
C ARG A 566 3.07 6.91 0.44
N SER A 567 2.76 6.27 -0.69
CA SER A 567 1.46 5.62 -0.90
C SER A 567 1.16 4.49 0.10
N ASP A 568 2.19 3.80 0.62
CA ASP A 568 2.01 2.79 1.66
C ASP A 568 1.66 3.41 3.04
N ILE A 569 2.14 4.62 3.34
CA ILE A 569 1.72 5.39 4.53
C ILE A 569 0.29 5.91 4.35
N LEU A 570 -0.05 6.42 3.18
CA LEU A 570 -1.42 6.82 2.86
C LEU A 570 -2.39 5.64 3.02
N LEU A 571 -2.01 4.46 2.52
CA LEU A 571 -2.78 3.23 2.71
C LEU A 571 -2.91 2.83 4.20
N MET A 572 -1.91 3.12 5.05
CA MET A 572 -2.02 2.90 6.49
C MET A 572 -3.10 3.78 7.11
N ILE A 573 -3.24 5.04 6.68
CA ILE A 573 -4.31 5.95 7.13
C ILE A 573 -5.68 5.36 6.76
N TYR A 574 -5.86 4.96 5.50
CA TYR A 574 -7.11 4.35 5.05
C TYR A 574 -7.40 3.02 5.74
N ALA A 575 -6.38 2.16 5.93
CA ALA A 575 -6.55 0.89 6.60
C ALA A 575 -6.95 1.05 8.08
N GLN A 576 -6.40 2.05 8.76
CA GLN A 576 -6.79 2.38 10.13
C GLN A 576 -8.28 2.76 10.20
N ASP A 577 -8.76 3.60 9.29
CA ASP A 577 -10.15 4.04 9.22
C ASP A 577 -11.09 2.88 8.86
N VAL A 578 -10.84 2.22 7.73
CA VAL A 578 -11.72 1.16 7.21
C VAL A 578 -11.79 -0.03 8.17
N VAL A 579 -10.65 -0.51 8.68
CA VAL A 579 -10.60 -1.69 9.55
C VAL A 579 -11.20 -1.39 10.92
N SER A 580 -11.02 -0.17 11.47
CA SER A 580 -11.62 0.22 12.74
C SER A 580 -13.15 0.15 12.71
N ARG A 581 -13.75 0.48 11.56
CA ARG A 581 -15.19 0.38 11.34
C ARG A 581 -15.65 -1.02 10.91
N ASN A 582 -14.76 -1.82 10.34
CA ASN A 582 -15.05 -3.15 9.81
C ASN A 582 -14.05 -4.20 10.34
N PRO A 583 -14.08 -4.57 11.64
CA PRO A 583 -13.20 -5.58 12.19
C PRO A 583 -13.31 -6.91 11.43
N GLY A 584 -12.17 -7.50 11.09
CA GLY A 584 -12.11 -8.71 10.27
C GLY A 584 -12.04 -8.47 8.76
N ALA A 585 -12.05 -7.20 8.30
CA ALA A 585 -11.92 -6.88 6.88
C ALA A 585 -10.57 -7.33 6.32
N ASP A 586 -10.59 -7.83 5.10
CA ASP A 586 -9.38 -8.06 4.30
C ASP A 586 -8.91 -6.74 3.71
N VAL A 587 -7.59 -6.51 3.76
CA VAL A 587 -6.92 -5.38 3.10
C VAL A 587 -5.84 -5.95 2.18
N VAL A 588 -6.00 -5.71 0.87
CA VAL A 588 -5.07 -6.20 -0.16
C VAL A 588 -4.04 -5.12 -0.47
N PHE A 589 -2.76 -5.47 -0.50
CA PHE A 589 -1.70 -4.52 -0.84
C PHE A 589 -0.53 -5.21 -1.55
N ASP A 590 0.20 -4.43 -2.34
CA ASP A 590 1.25 -4.99 -3.18
C ASP A 590 2.55 -5.28 -2.41
N VAL A 591 3.40 -6.14 -3.02
CA VAL A 591 4.67 -6.59 -2.43
C VAL A 591 5.67 -5.47 -2.15
N LYS A 592 5.46 -4.27 -2.67
CA LYS A 592 6.32 -3.10 -2.47
C LYS A 592 6.01 -2.33 -1.19
N CYS A 593 4.84 -2.56 -0.58
CA CYS A 593 4.41 -1.85 0.62
C CYS A 593 5.23 -2.23 1.86
N SER A 594 5.31 -1.28 2.80
CA SER A 594 5.98 -1.43 4.09
C SER A 594 5.41 -2.61 4.90
N ARG A 595 6.29 -3.30 5.63
CA ARG A 595 5.87 -4.32 6.60
C ARG A 595 5.02 -3.76 7.74
N ASN A 596 5.14 -2.46 8.03
CA ASN A 596 4.34 -1.79 9.04
C ASN A 596 2.85 -1.84 8.74
N LEU A 597 2.47 -1.87 7.46
CA LEU A 597 1.09 -2.01 7.01
C LEU A 597 0.47 -3.34 7.50
N THR A 598 1.20 -4.46 7.38
CA THR A 598 0.77 -5.76 7.92
C THR A 598 0.50 -5.71 9.43
N GLN A 599 1.40 -5.07 10.16
CA GLN A 599 1.29 -4.95 11.62
C GLN A 599 0.11 -4.06 12.02
N LEU A 600 -0.08 -2.93 11.31
CA LEU A 600 -1.16 -1.99 11.55
C LEU A 600 -2.52 -2.65 11.28
N ILE A 601 -2.72 -3.27 10.12
CA ILE A 601 -3.97 -3.96 9.77
C ILE A 601 -4.33 -5.00 10.83
N THR A 602 -3.34 -5.82 11.23
CA THR A 602 -3.54 -6.85 12.27
C THR A 602 -3.88 -6.22 13.63
N ARG A 603 -3.20 -5.13 14.00
CA ARG A 603 -3.44 -4.41 15.27
C ARG A 603 -4.87 -3.87 15.37
N TYR A 604 -5.44 -3.38 14.27
CA TYR A 604 -6.81 -2.88 14.21
C TYR A 604 -7.85 -3.99 14.00
N GLY A 605 -7.41 -5.26 13.89
CA GLY A 605 -8.29 -6.44 13.80
C GLY A 605 -8.67 -6.83 12.38
N GLY A 606 -7.97 -6.33 11.36
CA GLY A 606 -8.13 -6.72 9.95
C GLY A 606 -7.23 -7.88 9.56
N ARG A 607 -7.38 -8.34 8.32
CA ARG A 607 -6.55 -9.40 7.71
C ARG A 607 -5.71 -8.82 6.58
N PRO A 608 -4.36 -8.75 6.73
CA PRO A 608 -3.48 -8.27 5.68
C PRO A 608 -3.30 -9.33 4.59
N VAL A 609 -3.48 -8.95 3.32
CA VAL A 609 -3.33 -9.80 2.14
C VAL A 609 -2.28 -9.18 1.22
N LEU A 610 -1.04 -9.68 1.30
CA LEU A 610 0.05 -9.27 0.39
C LEU A 610 -0.16 -9.90 -0.98
N TRP A 611 -0.11 -9.11 -2.06
CA TRP A 611 -0.40 -9.58 -3.41
C TRP A 611 0.57 -9.03 -4.47
N LYS A 612 0.35 -9.42 -5.73
CA LYS A 612 1.14 -8.97 -6.89
C LYS A 612 0.87 -7.50 -7.19
N THR A 613 1.90 -6.78 -7.65
CA THR A 613 1.77 -5.43 -8.19
C THR A 613 1.04 -5.44 -9.54
N GLY A 614 0.06 -4.54 -9.68
CA GLY A 614 -0.71 -4.29 -10.90
C GLY A 614 -2.20 -4.17 -10.61
N HIS A 615 -2.77 -3.03 -10.97
CA HIS A 615 -4.16 -2.67 -10.62
C HIS A 615 -5.21 -3.72 -11.02
N ALA A 616 -4.97 -4.45 -12.14
CA ALA A 616 -5.85 -5.53 -12.56
C ALA A 616 -5.80 -6.72 -11.59
N PHE A 617 -4.59 -7.12 -11.15
CA PHE A 617 -4.41 -8.21 -10.18
C PHE A 617 -4.94 -7.82 -8.80
N MET A 618 -4.85 -6.55 -8.43
CA MET A 618 -5.42 -6.02 -7.18
C MET A 618 -6.95 -6.13 -7.19
N LYS A 619 -7.62 -5.67 -8.27
CA LYS A 619 -9.07 -5.76 -8.43
C LYS A 619 -9.55 -7.21 -8.44
N GLU A 620 -8.85 -8.11 -9.14
CA GLU A 620 -9.15 -9.54 -9.15
C GLU A 620 -9.08 -10.12 -7.72
N LYS A 621 -8.01 -9.83 -6.99
CA LYS A 621 -7.82 -10.33 -5.63
C LYS A 621 -8.83 -9.77 -4.64
N MET A 622 -9.17 -8.50 -4.77
CA MET A 622 -10.22 -7.88 -3.94
C MET A 622 -11.59 -8.53 -4.20
N ALA A 623 -11.92 -8.81 -5.46
CA ALA A 623 -13.16 -9.50 -5.81
C ALA A 623 -13.19 -10.94 -5.26
N GLU A 624 -12.05 -11.67 -5.33
CA GLU A 624 -11.89 -13.03 -4.81
C GLU A 624 -12.08 -13.09 -3.28
N THR A 625 -11.47 -12.14 -2.55
CA THR A 625 -11.48 -12.15 -1.07
C THR A 625 -12.65 -11.38 -0.46
N GLY A 626 -13.33 -10.54 -1.23
CA GLY A 626 -14.31 -9.57 -0.71
C GLY A 626 -13.64 -8.45 0.10
N ALA A 627 -12.37 -8.12 -0.20
CA ALA A 627 -11.62 -7.11 0.53
C ALA A 627 -12.28 -5.74 0.46
N LEU A 628 -12.29 -5.04 1.59
CA LEU A 628 -12.91 -3.72 1.73
C LEU A 628 -11.97 -2.56 1.37
N LEU A 629 -10.67 -2.83 1.29
CA LEU A 629 -9.65 -1.85 0.93
C LEU A 629 -8.53 -2.55 0.18
N GLY A 630 -7.98 -1.86 -0.81
CA GLY A 630 -6.74 -2.25 -1.47
C GLY A 630 -5.86 -1.04 -1.75
N GLY A 631 -4.55 -1.27 -1.97
CA GLY A 631 -3.64 -0.20 -2.34
C GLY A 631 -2.32 -0.70 -2.86
N GLU A 632 -1.72 0.10 -3.73
CA GLU A 632 -0.41 -0.14 -4.31
C GLU A 632 0.58 0.97 -3.96
N PHE A 633 1.83 0.63 -3.90
CA PHE A 633 2.90 1.62 -3.71
C PHE A 633 2.96 2.67 -4.84
N SER A 634 2.39 2.35 -6.00
CA SER A 634 2.28 3.25 -7.17
C SER A 634 1.19 4.33 -7.05
N GLY A 635 0.43 4.37 -5.96
CA GLY A 635 -0.61 5.38 -5.75
C GLY A 635 -2.03 4.96 -6.13
N HIS A 636 -2.24 3.74 -6.66
CA HIS A 636 -3.60 3.22 -6.85
C HIS A 636 -4.22 2.85 -5.50
N MET A 637 -5.39 3.38 -5.22
CA MET A 637 -6.18 3.08 -4.02
C MET A 637 -7.55 2.55 -4.42
N PHE A 638 -7.98 1.48 -3.76
CA PHE A 638 -9.19 0.73 -4.10
C PHE A 638 -10.07 0.63 -2.87
N PHE A 639 -11.24 1.23 -2.90
CA PHE A 639 -12.20 1.13 -1.80
C PHE A 639 -13.34 0.17 -2.19
N GLY A 640 -13.43 -0.97 -1.51
CA GLY A 640 -14.58 -1.87 -1.57
C GLY A 640 -15.60 -1.56 -0.47
N GLU A 641 -15.21 -0.79 0.54
CA GLU A 641 -16.06 -0.26 1.59
C GLU A 641 -16.62 1.09 1.14
N ARG A 642 -17.95 1.17 1.04
CA ARG A 642 -18.70 2.37 0.58
C ARG A 642 -18.48 2.74 -0.89
N TRP A 643 -17.59 2.03 -1.62
CA TRP A 643 -17.30 2.21 -3.04
C TRP A 643 -17.22 0.86 -3.76
N TYR A 644 -16.89 0.85 -5.04
CA TYR A 644 -17.09 -0.31 -5.93
C TYR A 644 -15.84 -1.21 -6.08
N GLY A 645 -14.72 -0.92 -5.41
CA GLY A 645 -13.50 -1.75 -5.40
C GLY A 645 -12.58 -1.57 -6.60
N PHE A 646 -12.75 -0.50 -7.38
CA PHE A 646 -11.80 -0.11 -8.41
C PHE A 646 -10.87 1.02 -7.94
N ASP A 647 -9.77 1.22 -8.68
CA ASP A 647 -8.78 2.26 -8.47
C ASP A 647 -9.37 3.65 -8.80
N ASP A 648 -9.37 4.55 -7.81
CA ASP A 648 -10.00 5.87 -7.93
C ASP A 648 -9.23 6.91 -7.11
N GLY A 649 -8.39 7.70 -7.78
CA GLY A 649 -7.61 8.76 -7.13
C GLY A 649 -8.48 9.87 -6.56
N ILE A 650 -9.56 10.24 -7.25
CA ILE A 650 -10.47 11.32 -6.83
C ILE A 650 -11.23 10.91 -5.56
N TYR A 651 -11.83 9.71 -5.57
CA TYR A 651 -12.53 9.17 -4.40
C TYR A 651 -11.57 8.97 -3.23
N ALA A 652 -10.35 8.45 -3.48
CA ALA A 652 -9.35 8.27 -2.43
C ALA A 652 -8.95 9.61 -1.79
N ALA A 653 -8.76 10.67 -2.57
CA ALA A 653 -8.50 12.01 -2.05
C ALA A 653 -9.68 12.56 -1.22
N ALA A 654 -10.92 12.32 -1.64
CA ALA A 654 -12.11 12.70 -0.90
C ALA A 654 -12.22 11.94 0.44
N ARG A 655 -11.88 10.65 0.47
CA ARG A 655 -11.79 9.84 1.70
C ARG A 655 -10.69 10.35 2.66
N LEU A 656 -9.55 10.82 2.14
CA LEU A 656 -8.53 11.45 2.97
C LEU A 656 -9.05 12.72 3.62
N ALA A 657 -9.71 13.59 2.84
CA ALA A 657 -10.31 14.82 3.36
C ALA A 657 -11.38 14.51 4.44
N GLU A 658 -12.25 13.51 4.23
CA GLU A 658 -13.22 13.05 5.23
C GLU A 658 -12.55 12.63 6.53
N ILE A 659 -11.50 11.79 6.46
CA ILE A 659 -10.76 11.30 7.63
C ILE A 659 -10.15 12.45 8.41
N LEU A 660 -9.41 13.32 7.74
CA LEU A 660 -8.71 14.46 8.39
C LEU A 660 -9.71 15.44 9.00
N SER A 661 -10.79 15.78 8.29
CA SER A 661 -11.82 16.69 8.78
C SER A 661 -12.57 16.16 9.98
N THR A 662 -12.72 14.84 10.08
CA THR A 662 -13.44 14.17 11.18
C THR A 662 -12.60 14.03 12.43
N HIS A 663 -11.31 13.68 12.30
CA HIS A 663 -10.41 13.54 13.45
C HIS A 663 -9.90 14.88 13.96
N GLY A 664 -9.81 15.91 13.11
CA GLY A 664 -9.32 17.24 13.46
C GLY A 664 -7.81 17.32 13.65
N ASP A 665 -7.08 16.25 13.38
CA ASP A 665 -5.62 16.20 13.38
C ASP A 665 -5.10 16.58 11.99
N SER A 666 -3.94 17.25 11.93
CA SER A 666 -3.27 17.48 10.64
C SER A 666 -2.75 16.16 10.06
N LEU A 667 -2.54 16.16 8.73
CA LEU A 667 -1.95 15.00 8.06
C LEU A 667 -0.57 14.65 8.64
N ASP A 668 0.26 15.67 8.92
CA ASP A 668 1.58 15.50 9.57
C ASP A 668 1.46 14.83 10.94
N ALA A 669 0.52 15.28 11.78
CA ALA A 669 0.28 14.68 13.09
C ALA A 669 -0.22 13.23 12.99
N THR A 670 -1.05 12.94 12.00
CA THR A 670 -1.55 11.58 11.75
C THR A 670 -0.40 10.65 11.34
N ILE A 671 0.47 11.08 10.42
CA ILE A 671 1.65 10.33 9.95
C ILE A 671 2.62 10.07 11.11
N ALA A 672 2.86 11.07 11.96
CA ALA A 672 3.76 10.95 13.11
C ALA A 672 3.35 9.86 14.12
N THR A 673 2.12 9.35 14.05
CA THR A 673 1.67 8.20 14.87
C THR A 673 2.18 6.85 14.38
N PHE A 674 2.66 6.77 13.14
CA PHE A 674 3.16 5.53 12.54
C PHE A 674 4.64 5.35 12.82
N PRO A 675 5.13 4.10 12.90
CA PRO A 675 6.55 3.84 13.08
C PRO A 675 7.37 4.37 11.91
N GLU A 676 8.41 5.11 12.19
CA GLU A 676 9.39 5.50 11.19
C GLU A 676 10.18 4.29 10.69
N THR A 677 10.45 4.24 9.39
CA THR A 677 11.29 3.24 8.75
C THR A 677 12.23 3.89 7.75
N VAL A 678 13.43 3.34 7.65
CA VAL A 678 14.38 3.73 6.61
C VAL A 678 14.03 2.94 5.35
N ASN A 679 13.75 3.65 4.27
CA ASN A 679 13.30 3.06 3.01
C ASN A 679 14.12 3.59 1.85
N THR A 680 14.32 2.74 0.84
CA THR A 680 14.74 3.23 -0.48
C THR A 680 13.52 3.68 -1.29
N PRO A 681 13.69 4.61 -2.24
CA PRO A 681 12.75 4.74 -3.35
C PRO A 681 12.71 3.44 -4.18
N GLU A 682 11.80 3.34 -5.14
CA GLU A 682 11.85 2.24 -6.11
C GLU A 682 13.07 2.41 -7.03
N ILE A 683 13.97 1.43 -7.00
CA ILE A 683 15.21 1.44 -7.79
C ILE A 683 14.93 0.66 -9.08
N LEU A 684 14.96 1.35 -10.21
CA LEU A 684 14.81 0.73 -11.52
C LEU A 684 16.17 0.36 -12.10
N ILE A 685 16.39 -0.93 -12.34
CA ILE A 685 17.60 -1.47 -12.95
C ILE A 685 17.27 -1.79 -14.42
N PRO A 686 17.76 -0.99 -15.39
CA PRO A 686 17.46 -1.21 -16.80
C PRO A 686 17.94 -2.59 -17.28
N VAL A 687 17.05 -3.36 -17.89
CA VAL A 687 17.36 -4.66 -18.52
C VAL A 687 16.56 -4.78 -19.80
N PRO A 688 17.07 -5.49 -20.83
CA PRO A 688 16.30 -5.73 -22.04
C PRO A 688 14.98 -6.43 -21.71
N GLU A 689 13.88 -5.99 -22.35
CA GLU A 689 12.54 -6.55 -22.14
C GLU A 689 12.51 -8.08 -22.28
N SER A 690 13.20 -8.60 -23.30
CA SER A 690 13.29 -10.04 -23.57
C SER A 690 14.05 -10.86 -22.54
N GLN A 691 14.80 -10.21 -21.61
CA GLN A 691 15.68 -10.89 -20.67
C GLN A 691 15.22 -10.74 -19.19
N LYS A 692 14.31 -9.83 -18.91
CA LYS A 692 13.97 -9.49 -17.51
C LYS A 692 13.41 -10.68 -16.71
N PHE A 693 12.57 -11.51 -17.34
CA PHE A 693 12.02 -12.69 -16.67
C PHE A 693 13.06 -13.79 -16.48
N GLN A 694 13.89 -14.06 -17.49
CA GLN A 694 15.00 -15.04 -17.39
C GLN A 694 16.01 -14.62 -16.33
N LEU A 695 16.25 -13.31 -16.19
CA LEU A 695 17.15 -12.80 -15.16
C LEU A 695 16.53 -12.98 -13.75
N MET A 696 15.24 -12.75 -13.61
CA MET A 696 14.53 -13.04 -12.35
C MET A 696 14.59 -14.53 -11.99
N ASP A 697 14.36 -15.43 -12.93
CA ASP A 697 14.45 -16.88 -12.68
C ASP A 697 15.86 -17.28 -12.23
N ARG A 698 16.91 -16.67 -12.82
CA ARG A 698 18.28 -16.87 -12.37
C ARG A 698 18.52 -16.37 -10.96
N ILE A 699 18.04 -15.16 -10.61
CA ILE A 699 18.17 -14.62 -9.24
C ILE A 699 17.49 -15.55 -8.25
N ILE A 700 16.25 -15.97 -8.52
CA ILE A 700 15.50 -16.86 -7.64
C ILE A 700 16.21 -18.22 -7.47
N SER A 701 16.79 -18.77 -8.54
CA SER A 701 17.41 -20.10 -8.52
C SER A 701 18.84 -20.14 -8.02
N THR A 702 19.59 -19.02 -8.05
CA THR A 702 21.02 -19.01 -7.75
C THR A 702 21.36 -18.31 -6.43
N CYS A 703 20.53 -17.40 -5.94
CA CYS A 703 20.79 -16.67 -4.71
C CYS A 703 20.32 -17.46 -3.48
N ASP A 704 21.14 -17.46 -2.44
CA ASP A 704 20.76 -18.03 -1.14
C ASP A 704 20.16 -16.95 -0.24
N PHE A 705 18.86 -17.06 -0.01
CA PHE A 705 18.09 -16.18 0.86
C PHE A 705 17.61 -16.89 2.13
N SER A 706 18.28 -17.99 2.52
CA SER A 706 17.85 -18.82 3.66
C SER A 706 17.84 -18.11 5.02
N ALA A 707 18.48 -16.93 5.12
CA ALA A 707 18.48 -16.10 6.33
C ALA A 707 17.14 -15.36 6.58
N GLY A 708 16.25 -15.26 5.59
CA GLY A 708 14.98 -14.56 5.68
C GLY A 708 13.78 -15.41 5.26
N LYS A 709 12.57 -14.89 5.49
CA LYS A 709 11.33 -15.50 5.00
C LYS A 709 11.09 -15.06 3.56
N ILE A 710 11.15 -16.01 2.63
CA ILE A 710 10.96 -15.76 1.20
C ILE A 710 9.48 -15.69 0.85
N ASN A 711 9.11 -14.71 0.04
CA ASN A 711 7.83 -14.61 -0.66
C ASN A 711 8.10 -14.42 -2.15
N SER A 712 7.61 -15.33 -2.98
CA SER A 712 7.82 -15.35 -4.43
C SER A 712 6.55 -15.06 -5.23
N ILE A 713 5.57 -14.38 -4.64
CA ILE A 713 4.29 -14.11 -5.30
C ILE A 713 4.44 -13.14 -6.50
N ASP A 714 5.44 -12.22 -6.43
CA ASP A 714 5.78 -11.29 -7.50
C ASP A 714 7.28 -10.96 -7.45
N GLY A 715 8.09 -11.71 -8.20
CA GLY A 715 9.52 -11.68 -8.07
C GLY A 715 10.01 -12.39 -6.82
N ILE A 716 10.91 -11.77 -6.06
CA ILE A 716 11.40 -12.29 -4.78
C ILE A 716 11.44 -11.18 -3.73
N ARG A 717 10.64 -11.34 -2.68
CA ARG A 717 10.72 -10.54 -1.46
C ARG A 717 11.24 -11.40 -0.32
N VAL A 718 12.23 -10.89 0.40
CA VAL A 718 12.82 -11.57 1.55
C VAL A 718 12.61 -10.70 2.78
N ASP A 719 11.82 -11.19 3.73
CA ASP A 719 11.58 -10.51 5.00
C ASP A 719 12.56 -11.05 6.06
N PHE A 720 13.39 -10.16 6.62
CA PHE A 720 14.31 -10.40 7.72
C PHE A 720 13.72 -9.91 9.06
N THR A 721 14.43 -10.08 10.14
CA THR A 721 13.99 -9.65 11.48
C THR A 721 13.78 -8.12 11.54
N ASP A 722 14.66 -7.36 10.91
CA ASP A 722 14.81 -5.92 11.00
C ASP A 722 14.47 -5.15 9.70
N GLY A 723 14.23 -5.84 8.60
CA GLY A 723 13.90 -5.23 7.32
C GLY A 723 13.44 -6.22 6.28
N TRP A 724 13.27 -5.77 5.05
CA TRP A 724 12.99 -6.63 3.90
C TRP A 724 13.62 -6.07 2.62
N GLY A 725 13.87 -6.94 1.65
CA GLY A 725 14.31 -6.57 0.32
C GLY A 725 13.45 -7.23 -0.76
N LEU A 726 13.23 -6.53 -1.85
CA LEU A 726 12.43 -6.98 -3.00
C LEU A 726 13.21 -6.76 -4.30
N VAL A 727 13.17 -7.75 -5.18
CA VAL A 727 13.52 -7.60 -6.59
C VAL A 727 12.43 -8.27 -7.44
N ARG A 728 11.92 -7.59 -8.45
CA ARG A 728 10.87 -8.10 -9.35
C ARG A 728 11.05 -7.59 -10.77
N ALA A 729 10.48 -8.28 -11.75
CA ALA A 729 10.38 -7.75 -13.10
C ALA A 729 9.29 -6.66 -13.17
N SER A 730 9.61 -5.49 -13.73
CA SER A 730 8.61 -4.44 -13.92
C SER A 730 7.56 -4.85 -14.95
N ASN A 731 6.28 -4.59 -14.68
CA ASN A 731 5.18 -4.84 -15.62
C ASN A 731 5.07 -3.74 -16.69
N THR A 732 5.58 -2.54 -16.39
CA THR A 732 5.37 -1.33 -17.20
C THR A 732 6.63 -0.83 -17.90
N SER A 733 7.81 -1.31 -17.51
CA SER A 733 9.10 -0.86 -18.06
C SER A 733 10.06 -2.02 -18.32
N ALA A 734 11.05 -1.79 -19.20
CA ALA A 734 12.15 -2.72 -19.48
C ALA A 734 13.20 -2.65 -18.35
N ALA A 735 12.82 -3.08 -17.15
CA ALA A 735 13.65 -2.99 -15.95
C ALA A 735 13.31 -4.08 -14.92
N LEU A 736 14.25 -4.35 -14.02
CA LEU A 736 13.94 -4.92 -12.72
C LEU A 736 13.69 -3.77 -11.74
N ALA A 737 12.68 -3.92 -10.91
CA ALA A 737 12.36 -3.00 -9.82
C ALA A 737 12.85 -3.61 -8.51
N ALA A 738 13.63 -2.85 -7.75
CA ALA A 738 14.14 -3.23 -6.44
C ALA A 738 13.72 -2.22 -5.38
N ARG A 739 13.48 -2.68 -4.16
CA ARG A 739 13.19 -1.84 -3.00
C ARG A 739 13.63 -2.53 -1.71
N VAL A 740 14.07 -1.75 -0.73
CA VAL A 740 14.53 -2.20 0.58
C VAL A 740 13.93 -1.32 1.67
N GLU A 741 13.55 -1.97 2.79
CA GLU A 741 13.13 -1.33 4.05
C GLU A 741 13.88 -1.93 5.20
#